data_fb547bfe4dfb2bef06f270844c690701
#
_entry.id   fb547bfe4dfb2bef06f270844c690701
#
_cell.length_a   1.000
_cell.length_b   1.000
_cell.length_c   1.000
_cell.angle_alpha   90.00
_cell.angle_beta   90.00
_cell.angle_gamma   90.00
#
_symmetry.space_group_name_H-M   'P 1'
#
loop_
_entity.id
_entity.type
_entity.pdbx_description
1 polymer ?
#
loop_
_entity_poly.entity_id
_entity_poly.type
_entity_poly.pdbx_seq_one_letter_code
_entity_poly.pdbx_strand_id
1 'polypeptide(L)'
;MSEALILNVRDLHAGYGRVPVLHGIDFSVSEGQIVGVLGHNGMGKTTLLKTLMGMVPATSGRIEFDGVDISDEPAYERSRLGLGYVPQGRGIFPQLSVYDNLRMGVVEHAEEEHEAIEAVIQEFPALQPLLDRSGEALSGGEQQILALARCLISKPDLVLLDEPTEGIQPSIIDGIIDLLKRLNTEQGLAIVLVEQNLEFVTSLSDRVLLLQKGDIIGEVGDGHSTESVLIEEFVGFGSGALMSNSTSHTEPTRENTPMVSQSLPTVPTGKERYTYMTVKRPTHEQLREITLDLGMHLSDERIIEFLDVMEDTMKVYDIVDAMPDYLPTVDYPRTPGYRPSSEENPLNAWYIKCEVKGAPRGPLAGKTIALKDNISLAGVPMMNGASTLEGYIPDIDATIVTRILDAGGTIVGKAHCEYFCLSGGSHTNATGPCHNPHKMGYSAGGSSSGSGALVASGEVDMAMGGDQGGSIRMPASYCGCYGLKPTHGLVPYTGVMPIETTIDHTGPMTQNVADNALLLEVIAGKDGLDPRQYAPKVDHYTSALGRGVRGLKIGVVQEGFGRPESESDVDAKVRTAADKLRDLGADVEDISIPMHNEGAAIWTPIALEGLTNQMMNGNGFGTGWKGLYSTSLLDHHSNWPNRADELSDTLKICMFVGEYFLR
;
A
#
# COMPACT_ATOMS: atom_id res chain seq x y z
N MET A 1 -8.55 33.16 38.82
CA MET A 1 -9.84 32.74 38.24
C MET A 1 -9.54 31.44 37.52
N SER A 2 -10.29 30.38 37.71
CA SER A 2 -10.06 29.15 36.94
C SER A 2 -10.34 29.50 35.46
N GLU A 3 -9.35 29.31 34.61
CA GLU A 3 -9.54 29.45 33.17
C GLU A 3 -10.65 28.50 32.73
N ALA A 4 -11.56 29.03 31.88
CA ALA A 4 -12.67 28.24 31.35
C ALA A 4 -12.09 27.15 30.42
N LEU A 5 -12.50 25.90 30.64
CA LEU A 5 -12.09 24.81 29.79
C LEU A 5 -13.00 24.69 28.57
N ILE A 6 -12.42 24.72 27.36
CA ILE A 6 -13.15 24.46 26.12
C ILE A 6 -13.22 22.97 25.79
N LEU A 7 -12.19 22.21 26.11
CA LEU A 7 -12.13 20.76 25.93
C LEU A 7 -11.65 20.07 27.20
N ASN A 8 -12.32 18.97 27.60
CA ASN A 8 -11.90 18.16 28.72
C ASN A 8 -12.06 16.67 28.38
N VAL A 9 -10.96 15.96 28.33
CA VAL A 9 -10.87 14.53 27.98
C VAL A 9 -10.48 13.74 29.19
N ARG A 10 -11.23 12.68 29.52
CA ARG A 10 -10.99 11.86 30.70
C ARG A 10 -11.06 10.38 30.37
N ASP A 11 -10.02 9.64 30.73
CA ASP A 11 -9.88 8.19 30.60
C ASP A 11 -10.29 7.67 29.23
N LEU A 12 -9.89 8.41 28.17
CA LEU A 12 -10.33 8.15 26.79
C LEU A 12 -9.64 6.91 26.21
N HIS A 13 -10.43 5.91 25.88
CA HIS A 13 -10.00 4.73 25.16
C HIS A 13 -10.65 4.69 23.76
N ALA A 14 -9.87 4.38 22.73
CA ALA A 14 -10.37 4.22 21.38
C ALA A 14 -9.49 3.30 20.55
N GLY A 15 -10.04 2.78 19.44
CA GLY A 15 -9.29 1.91 18.55
C GLY A 15 -10.11 1.48 17.33
N TYR A 16 -9.56 0.56 16.55
CA TYR A 16 -10.16 0.06 15.33
C TYR A 16 -10.59 -1.40 15.50
N GLY A 17 -11.88 -1.62 15.62
CA GLY A 17 -12.44 -2.94 15.86
C GLY A 17 -11.99 -3.52 17.21
N ARG A 18 -11.16 -4.58 17.19
CA ARG A 18 -10.60 -5.20 18.41
C ARG A 18 -9.19 -4.70 18.77
N VAL A 19 -8.63 -3.79 18.00
CA VAL A 19 -7.28 -3.27 18.23
C VAL A 19 -7.39 -1.95 18.98
N PRO A 20 -7.08 -1.92 20.31
CA PRO A 20 -7.02 -0.68 21.05
C PRO A 20 -5.81 0.14 20.58
N VAL A 21 -5.97 1.46 20.52
CA VAL A 21 -4.92 2.41 20.11
C VAL A 21 -4.70 3.48 21.14
N LEU A 22 -5.73 3.94 21.83
CA LEU A 22 -5.65 4.90 22.94
C LEU A 22 -5.99 4.17 24.24
N HIS A 23 -5.21 4.46 25.29
CA HIS A 23 -5.22 3.68 26.53
C HIS A 23 -5.41 4.57 27.77
N GLY A 24 -6.55 5.29 27.89
CA GLY A 24 -6.84 6.14 29.04
C GLY A 24 -6.20 7.52 28.92
N ILE A 25 -6.49 8.22 27.83
CA ILE A 25 -5.99 9.58 27.58
C ILE A 25 -6.72 10.58 28.46
N ASP A 26 -5.95 11.36 29.22
CA ASP A 26 -6.44 12.45 30.05
C ASP A 26 -5.73 13.76 29.67
N PHE A 27 -6.49 14.77 29.25
CA PHE A 27 -6.00 16.15 29.09
C PHE A 27 -7.15 17.14 28.96
N SER A 28 -6.84 18.42 29.12
CA SER A 28 -7.81 19.49 28.92
C SER A 28 -7.23 20.61 28.08
N VAL A 29 -8.07 21.47 27.51
CA VAL A 29 -7.68 22.66 26.73
C VAL A 29 -8.51 23.83 27.27
N SER A 30 -7.85 24.94 27.59
CA SER A 30 -8.52 26.20 27.97
C SER A 30 -8.93 27.00 26.74
N GLU A 31 -9.90 27.93 26.90
CA GLU A 31 -10.23 28.87 25.84
C GLU A 31 -8.98 29.65 25.38
N GLY A 32 -8.77 29.74 24.06
CA GLY A 32 -7.61 30.41 23.48
C GLY A 32 -6.26 29.72 23.74
N GLN A 33 -6.23 28.49 24.19
CA GLN A 33 -4.99 27.75 24.43
C GLN A 33 -4.56 26.94 23.20
N ILE A 34 -3.25 26.88 22.92
CA ILE A 34 -2.67 26.00 21.90
C ILE A 34 -1.97 24.83 22.58
N VAL A 35 -2.49 23.62 22.37
CA VAL A 35 -1.93 22.37 22.89
C VAL A 35 -1.32 21.56 21.75
N GLY A 36 0.00 21.32 21.83
CA GLY A 36 0.71 20.42 20.93
C GLY A 36 0.73 18.99 21.45
N VAL A 37 0.56 18.01 20.60
CA VAL A 37 0.75 16.59 20.90
C VAL A 37 1.88 16.07 20.05
N LEU A 38 3.02 15.83 20.67
CA LEU A 38 4.22 15.32 20.01
C LEU A 38 4.29 13.79 20.12
N GLY A 39 4.58 13.12 19.02
CA GLY A 39 4.75 11.66 19.01
C GLY A 39 5.23 11.14 17.66
N HIS A 40 5.96 10.03 17.66
CA HIS A 40 6.38 9.37 16.42
C HIS A 40 5.20 8.79 15.63
N ASN A 41 5.45 8.37 14.39
CA ASN A 41 4.42 7.70 13.57
C ASN A 41 3.93 6.41 14.24
N GLY A 42 2.62 6.19 14.17
CA GLY A 42 1.99 5.02 14.77
C GLY A 42 1.71 5.11 16.29
N MET A 43 2.00 6.24 16.94
CA MET A 43 1.78 6.41 18.39
C MET A 43 0.33 6.72 18.79
N GLY A 44 -0.58 6.91 17.81
CA GLY A 44 -2.00 7.15 18.08
C GLY A 44 -2.46 8.60 17.85
N LYS A 45 -1.60 9.52 17.37
CA LYS A 45 -1.91 10.96 17.16
C LYS A 45 -3.18 11.19 16.34
N THR A 46 -3.20 10.70 15.10
CA THR A 46 -4.37 10.80 14.21
C THR A 46 -5.62 10.11 14.78
N THR A 47 -5.43 9.01 15.52
CA THR A 47 -6.54 8.32 16.21
C THR A 47 -7.13 9.20 17.29
N LEU A 48 -6.30 9.91 18.06
CA LEU A 48 -6.75 10.87 19.07
C LEU A 48 -7.62 11.96 18.43
N LEU A 49 -7.14 12.65 17.40
CA LEU A 49 -7.92 13.71 16.75
C LEU A 49 -9.20 13.18 16.10
N LYS A 50 -9.15 12.02 15.45
CA LYS A 50 -10.34 11.39 14.87
C LYS A 50 -11.36 10.96 15.94
N THR A 51 -10.91 10.58 17.13
CA THR A 51 -11.80 10.25 18.24
C THR A 51 -12.41 11.51 18.82
N LEU A 52 -11.64 12.58 19.00
CA LEU A 52 -12.16 13.88 19.41
C LEU A 52 -13.17 14.44 18.41
N MET A 53 -12.99 14.19 17.12
CA MET A 53 -13.92 14.61 16.08
C MET A 53 -15.13 13.67 15.91
N GLY A 54 -15.20 12.52 16.61
CA GLY A 54 -16.29 11.54 16.46
C GLY A 54 -16.24 10.69 15.19
N MET A 55 -15.11 10.65 14.50
CA MET A 55 -14.87 9.80 13.32
C MET A 55 -14.43 8.38 13.71
N VAL A 56 -13.82 8.24 14.87
CA VAL A 56 -13.50 6.96 15.53
C VAL A 56 -14.28 6.93 16.84
N PRO A 57 -15.13 5.93 17.09
CA PRO A 57 -15.90 5.89 18.33
C PRO A 57 -14.97 5.65 19.53
N ALA A 58 -15.19 6.36 20.61
CA ALA A 58 -14.61 6.02 21.91
C ALA A 58 -15.16 4.66 22.38
N THR A 59 -14.28 3.84 22.94
CA THR A 59 -14.69 2.56 23.56
C THR A 59 -15.03 2.71 25.03
N SER A 60 -14.43 3.70 25.70
CA SER A 60 -14.74 4.19 27.04
C SER A 60 -14.12 5.56 27.26
N GLY A 61 -14.42 6.17 28.40
CA GLY A 61 -13.97 7.52 28.74
C GLY A 61 -15.00 8.59 28.40
N ARG A 62 -14.59 9.86 28.55
CA ARG A 62 -15.49 11.01 28.38
C ARG A 62 -14.79 12.15 27.66
N ILE A 63 -15.53 12.79 26.73
CA ILE A 63 -15.12 14.00 26.01
C ILE A 63 -16.17 15.06 26.27
N GLU A 64 -15.77 16.15 26.93
CA GLU A 64 -16.62 17.31 27.16
C GLU A 64 -16.09 18.49 26.33
N PHE A 65 -16.96 19.12 25.56
CA PHE A 65 -16.67 20.33 24.77
C PHE A 65 -17.60 21.45 25.21
N ASP A 66 -17.03 22.59 25.62
CA ASP A 66 -17.75 23.73 26.21
C ASP A 66 -18.79 23.31 27.29
N GLY A 67 -18.37 22.36 28.15
CA GLY A 67 -19.19 21.82 29.23
C GLY A 67 -20.27 20.81 28.79
N VAL A 68 -20.37 20.52 27.50
CA VAL A 68 -21.32 19.54 26.93
C VAL A 68 -20.60 18.21 26.70
N ASP A 69 -21.21 17.10 27.15
CA ASP A 69 -20.70 15.75 26.87
C ASP A 69 -20.97 15.39 25.41
N ILE A 70 -19.90 15.23 24.63
CA ILE A 70 -19.96 14.89 23.21
C ILE A 70 -19.43 13.47 22.90
N SER A 71 -19.23 12.65 23.93
CA SER A 71 -18.58 11.32 23.77
C SER A 71 -19.24 10.44 22.71
N ASP A 72 -20.58 10.47 22.65
CA ASP A 72 -21.39 9.66 21.72
C ASP A 72 -21.87 10.45 20.49
N GLU A 73 -21.56 11.76 20.40
CA GLU A 73 -22.03 12.61 19.31
C GLU A 73 -21.25 12.32 18.00
N PRO A 74 -21.95 12.24 16.86
CA PRO A 74 -21.31 12.06 15.56
C PRO A 74 -20.55 13.32 15.11
N ALA A 75 -19.61 13.15 14.19
CA ALA A 75 -18.70 14.21 13.73
C ALA A 75 -19.42 15.50 13.27
N TYR A 76 -20.56 15.37 12.60
CA TYR A 76 -21.32 16.53 12.09
C TYR A 76 -21.97 17.34 13.22
N GLU A 77 -22.41 16.72 14.32
CA GLU A 77 -22.91 17.44 15.49
C GLU A 77 -21.77 18.14 16.23
N ARG A 78 -20.60 17.48 16.38
CA ARG A 78 -19.41 18.12 16.99
C ARG A 78 -18.94 19.33 16.17
N SER A 79 -19.02 19.26 14.84
CA SER A 79 -18.73 20.40 13.97
C SER A 79 -19.71 21.55 14.19
N ARG A 80 -20.99 21.26 14.38
CA ARG A 80 -22.03 22.27 14.71
C ARG A 80 -21.82 22.95 16.07
N LEU A 81 -21.23 22.22 16.99
CA LEU A 81 -20.89 22.77 18.31
C LEU A 81 -19.63 23.64 18.30
N GLY A 82 -18.92 23.76 17.19
CA GLY A 82 -17.73 24.59 17.03
C GLY A 82 -16.39 23.86 16.99
N LEU A 83 -16.36 22.52 16.77
CA LEU A 83 -15.12 21.79 16.51
C LEU A 83 -14.77 21.81 15.02
N GLY A 84 -13.61 22.37 14.68
CA GLY A 84 -13.01 22.29 13.36
C GLY A 84 -11.97 21.16 13.26
N TYR A 85 -11.79 20.58 12.08
CA TYR A 85 -10.78 19.54 11.86
C TYR A 85 -10.11 19.68 10.48
N VAL A 86 -8.79 19.75 10.48
CA VAL A 86 -7.96 19.65 9.28
C VAL A 86 -7.20 18.34 9.32
N PRO A 87 -7.54 17.36 8.47
CA PRO A 87 -6.93 16.04 8.48
C PRO A 87 -5.53 16.05 7.87
N GLN A 88 -4.73 15.03 8.22
CA GLN A 88 -3.52 14.67 7.48
C GLN A 88 -3.85 14.51 5.99
N GLY A 89 -3.01 15.06 5.09
CA GLY A 89 -3.28 15.07 3.66
C GLY A 89 -4.31 16.12 3.23
N ARG A 90 -4.61 17.13 4.09
CA ARG A 90 -5.38 18.37 3.81
C ARG A 90 -6.87 18.17 3.58
N GLY A 91 -7.31 17.06 2.98
CA GLY A 91 -8.73 16.72 2.74
C GLY A 91 -9.48 17.71 1.85
N ILE A 92 -8.81 18.49 0.98
CA ILE A 92 -9.46 19.39 0.02
C ILE A 92 -10.18 18.59 -1.06
N PHE A 93 -11.08 19.24 -1.80
CA PHE A 93 -11.72 18.67 -3.00
C PHE A 93 -10.88 19.04 -4.22
N PRO A 94 -10.04 18.13 -4.76
CA PRO A 94 -9.05 18.47 -5.79
C PRO A 94 -9.68 18.95 -7.10
N GLN A 95 -10.83 18.42 -7.46
CA GLN A 95 -11.54 18.77 -8.70
C GLN A 95 -12.37 20.06 -8.62
N LEU A 96 -12.61 20.58 -7.41
CA LEU A 96 -13.31 21.82 -7.22
C LEU A 96 -12.36 23.02 -7.26
N SER A 97 -12.85 24.18 -7.69
CA SER A 97 -12.11 25.43 -7.59
C SER A 97 -11.79 25.77 -6.13
N VAL A 98 -10.84 26.68 -5.89
CA VAL A 98 -10.59 27.22 -4.54
C VAL A 98 -11.86 27.82 -3.98
N TYR A 99 -12.60 28.61 -4.79
CA TYR A 99 -13.88 29.20 -4.40
C TYR A 99 -14.91 28.15 -3.99
N ASP A 100 -15.08 27.09 -4.79
CA ASP A 100 -16.03 26.01 -4.47
C ASP A 100 -15.57 25.17 -3.25
N ASN A 101 -14.28 25.00 -3.04
CA ASN A 101 -13.76 24.40 -1.83
C ASN A 101 -14.14 25.20 -0.58
N LEU A 102 -14.04 26.54 -0.63
CA LEU A 102 -14.44 27.42 0.47
C LEU A 102 -15.97 27.33 0.71
N ARG A 103 -16.77 27.31 -0.35
CA ARG A 103 -18.24 27.13 -0.26
C ARG A 103 -18.62 25.87 0.50
N MET A 104 -17.87 24.78 0.35
CA MET A 104 -18.12 23.53 1.09
C MET A 104 -17.96 23.67 2.60
N GLY A 105 -17.30 24.73 3.08
CA GLY A 105 -17.19 25.04 4.51
C GLY A 105 -18.38 25.86 5.07
N VAL A 106 -19.23 26.43 4.21
CA VAL A 106 -20.34 27.34 4.59
C VAL A 106 -21.70 26.65 4.68
N VAL A 107 -21.77 25.33 4.71
CA VAL A 107 -22.99 24.51 4.48
C VAL A 107 -24.21 24.91 5.37
N GLU A 108 -24.02 25.53 6.52
CA GLU A 108 -25.14 25.93 7.42
C GLU A 108 -25.67 27.35 7.25
N HIS A 109 -24.96 28.23 6.52
CA HIS A 109 -25.31 29.64 6.40
C HIS A 109 -25.35 30.13 4.94
N ALA A 110 -26.07 29.42 4.09
CA ALA A 110 -26.13 29.68 2.65
C ALA A 110 -26.57 31.13 2.29
N GLU A 111 -27.29 31.85 3.18
CA GLU A 111 -27.69 33.26 2.99
C GLU A 111 -26.52 34.23 3.21
N GLU A 112 -25.47 33.83 3.93
CA GLU A 112 -24.28 34.61 4.26
C GLU A 112 -23.02 34.12 3.53
N GLU A 113 -23.15 33.17 2.56
CA GLU A 113 -22.06 32.50 1.86
C GLU A 113 -21.01 33.49 1.31
N HIS A 114 -21.47 34.53 0.63
CA HIS A 114 -20.57 35.49 -0.01
C HIS A 114 -19.75 36.28 1.01
N GLU A 115 -20.39 36.75 2.08
CA GLU A 115 -19.76 37.53 3.15
C GLU A 115 -18.73 36.65 3.93
N ALA A 116 -19.05 35.36 4.18
CA ALA A 116 -18.16 34.45 4.87
C ALA A 116 -16.89 34.14 4.01
N ILE A 117 -17.08 33.96 2.70
CA ILE A 117 -15.95 33.74 1.79
C ILE A 117 -15.09 35.00 1.69
N GLU A 118 -15.67 36.18 1.56
CA GLU A 118 -14.91 37.43 1.52
C GLU A 118 -14.11 37.65 2.82
N ALA A 119 -14.71 37.38 3.98
CA ALA A 119 -14.03 37.48 5.27
C ALA A 119 -12.81 36.52 5.35
N VAL A 120 -12.99 35.26 4.96
CA VAL A 120 -11.88 34.26 4.96
C VAL A 120 -10.79 34.63 3.95
N ILE A 121 -11.14 35.17 2.79
CA ILE A 121 -10.14 35.64 1.81
C ILE A 121 -9.32 36.82 2.36
N GLN A 122 -9.93 37.70 3.17
CA GLN A 122 -9.17 38.76 3.85
C GLN A 122 -8.16 38.23 4.85
N GLU A 123 -8.49 37.10 5.56
CA GLU A 123 -7.57 36.41 6.44
C GLU A 123 -6.49 35.62 5.68
N PHE A 124 -6.82 35.11 4.49
CA PHE A 124 -5.95 34.32 3.62
C PHE A 124 -5.74 34.97 2.25
N PRO A 125 -5.07 36.16 2.16
CA PRO A 125 -4.93 36.93 0.91
C PRO A 125 -4.23 36.11 -0.21
N ALA A 126 -3.42 35.13 0.13
CA ALA A 126 -2.76 34.26 -0.81
C ALA A 126 -3.73 33.45 -1.68
N LEU A 127 -4.96 33.21 -1.24
CA LEU A 127 -5.99 32.49 -2.00
C LEU A 127 -6.70 33.36 -3.02
N GLN A 128 -6.71 34.71 -2.85
CA GLN A 128 -7.41 35.64 -3.74
C GLN A 128 -7.09 35.47 -5.23
N PRO A 129 -5.81 35.39 -5.66
CA PRO A 129 -5.46 35.18 -7.08
C PRO A 129 -5.73 33.74 -7.58
N LEU A 130 -6.10 32.82 -6.71
CA LEU A 130 -6.23 31.38 -6.99
C LEU A 130 -7.69 30.90 -7.02
N LEU A 131 -8.67 31.80 -6.79
CA LEU A 131 -10.07 31.42 -6.58
C LEU A 131 -10.67 30.54 -7.68
N ASP A 132 -10.30 30.77 -8.93
CA ASP A 132 -10.77 30.00 -10.08
C ASP A 132 -9.93 28.73 -10.39
N ARG A 133 -8.81 28.51 -9.67
CA ARG A 133 -7.99 27.33 -9.88
C ARG A 133 -8.59 26.10 -9.19
N SER A 134 -8.43 24.92 -9.82
CA SER A 134 -8.77 23.66 -9.18
C SER A 134 -7.81 23.37 -8.01
N GLY A 135 -8.30 22.69 -6.97
CA GLY A 135 -7.49 22.31 -5.80
C GLY A 135 -6.26 21.48 -6.15
N GLU A 136 -6.34 20.64 -7.17
CA GLU A 136 -5.21 19.84 -7.65
C GLU A 136 -4.10 20.65 -8.33
N ALA A 137 -4.42 21.83 -8.87
CA ALA A 137 -3.46 22.72 -9.51
C ALA A 137 -2.69 23.62 -8.51
N LEU A 138 -2.97 23.48 -7.21
CA LEU A 138 -2.31 24.22 -6.15
C LEU A 138 -1.04 23.48 -5.69
N SER A 139 -0.02 24.26 -5.31
CA SER A 139 1.14 23.71 -4.59
C SER A 139 0.74 23.15 -3.21
N GLY A 140 1.58 22.27 -2.64
CA GLY A 140 1.29 21.69 -1.33
C GLY A 140 1.02 22.70 -0.22
N GLY A 141 1.71 23.83 -0.20
CA GLY A 141 1.46 24.91 0.76
C GLY A 141 0.14 25.65 0.51
N GLU A 142 -0.18 25.95 -0.76
CA GLU A 142 -1.46 26.57 -1.12
C GLU A 142 -2.65 25.66 -0.78
N GLN A 143 -2.51 24.35 -0.95
CA GLN A 143 -3.53 23.38 -0.54
C GLN A 143 -3.71 23.34 0.98
N GLN A 144 -2.64 23.51 1.77
CA GLN A 144 -2.74 23.58 3.23
C GLN A 144 -3.43 24.86 3.68
N ILE A 145 -3.08 25.98 3.06
CA ILE A 145 -3.75 27.26 3.31
C ILE A 145 -5.24 27.15 2.96
N LEU A 146 -5.60 26.51 1.85
CA LEU A 146 -6.99 26.26 1.47
C LEU A 146 -7.73 25.36 2.48
N ALA A 147 -7.08 24.30 2.99
CA ALA A 147 -7.67 23.42 3.98
C ALA A 147 -7.95 24.15 5.31
N LEU A 148 -7.00 24.97 5.77
CA LEU A 148 -7.18 25.84 6.92
C LEU A 148 -8.31 26.88 6.71
N ALA A 149 -8.30 27.59 5.59
CA ALA A 149 -9.32 28.57 5.23
C ALA A 149 -10.72 27.95 5.21
N ARG A 150 -10.85 26.75 4.62
CA ARG A 150 -12.12 26.01 4.57
C ARG A 150 -12.59 25.55 5.96
N CYS A 151 -11.68 25.20 6.85
CA CYS A 151 -12.01 24.84 8.23
C CYS A 151 -12.48 26.10 9.02
N LEU A 152 -11.77 27.21 8.86
CA LEU A 152 -11.99 28.44 9.62
C LEU A 152 -13.20 29.26 9.14
N ILE A 153 -13.71 29.01 7.93
CA ILE A 153 -14.88 29.71 7.40
C ILE A 153 -16.15 29.47 8.24
N SER A 154 -16.23 28.32 8.93
CA SER A 154 -17.30 27.97 9.87
C SER A 154 -17.13 28.63 11.25
N LYS A 155 -16.07 29.41 11.47
CA LYS A 155 -15.72 30.10 12.74
C LYS A 155 -15.74 29.14 13.94
N PRO A 156 -14.92 28.05 13.93
CA PRO A 156 -14.86 27.11 15.05
C PRO A 156 -14.23 27.75 16.30
N ASP A 157 -14.64 27.28 17.48
CA ASP A 157 -14.06 27.71 18.77
C ASP A 157 -12.78 26.92 19.08
N LEU A 158 -12.67 25.67 18.56
CA LEU A 158 -11.51 24.81 18.68
C LEU A 158 -11.18 24.16 17.33
N VAL A 159 -9.92 24.20 16.92
CA VAL A 159 -9.44 23.52 15.69
C VAL A 159 -8.50 22.38 16.04
N LEU A 160 -8.75 21.22 15.45
CA LEU A 160 -7.91 20.03 15.51
C LEU A 160 -7.06 19.97 14.22
N LEU A 161 -5.71 19.96 14.34
CA LEU A 161 -4.77 19.95 13.20
C LEU A 161 -3.94 18.67 13.20
N ASP A 162 -4.04 17.89 12.13
CA ASP A 162 -3.37 16.59 11.98
C ASP A 162 -2.18 16.72 11.01
N GLU A 163 -0.97 16.77 11.55
CA GLU A 163 0.32 16.91 10.86
C GLU A 163 0.30 18.05 9.81
N PRO A 164 0.02 19.30 10.21
CA PRO A 164 -0.19 20.42 9.29
C PRO A 164 1.06 20.82 8.50
N THR A 165 2.25 20.35 8.85
CA THR A 165 3.51 20.68 8.15
C THR A 165 3.94 19.62 7.14
N GLU A 166 3.22 18.49 7.02
CA GLU A 166 3.62 17.39 6.14
C GLU A 166 3.67 17.82 4.66
N GLY A 167 4.85 17.66 4.04
CA GLY A 167 5.07 17.96 2.62
C GLY A 167 4.98 19.45 2.26
N ILE A 168 5.30 20.35 3.20
CA ILE A 168 5.29 21.81 3.02
C ILE A 168 6.72 22.36 3.09
N GLN A 169 7.00 23.37 2.26
CA GLN A 169 8.29 24.05 2.27
C GLN A 169 8.46 24.89 3.56
N PRO A 170 9.67 24.98 4.15
CA PRO A 170 9.91 25.72 5.40
C PRO A 170 9.40 27.17 5.41
N SER A 171 9.58 27.90 4.32
CA SER A 171 9.11 29.29 4.21
C SER A 171 7.58 29.47 4.29
N ILE A 172 6.81 28.42 4.03
CA ILE A 172 5.34 28.44 4.17
C ILE A 172 4.95 28.04 5.59
N ILE A 173 5.74 27.20 6.24
CA ILE A 173 5.52 26.78 7.64
C ILE A 173 5.56 28.02 8.57
N ASP A 174 6.54 28.90 8.41
CA ASP A 174 6.62 30.17 9.16
C ASP A 174 5.35 31.01 9.01
N GLY A 175 4.85 31.11 7.77
CA GLY A 175 3.60 31.82 7.49
C GLY A 175 2.36 31.19 8.15
N ILE A 176 2.32 29.85 8.26
CA ILE A 176 1.25 29.13 8.96
C ILE A 176 1.34 29.37 10.47
N ILE A 177 2.55 29.35 11.05
CA ILE A 177 2.77 29.66 12.48
C ILE A 177 2.26 31.07 12.80
N ASP A 178 2.69 32.07 12.02
CA ASP A 178 2.28 33.47 12.24
C ASP A 178 0.76 33.64 12.13
N LEU A 179 0.13 32.96 11.15
CA LEU A 179 -1.31 32.96 10.97
C LEU A 179 -2.04 32.38 12.18
N LEU A 180 -1.65 31.15 12.60
CA LEU A 180 -2.30 30.46 13.73
C LEU A 180 -2.12 31.23 15.04
N LYS A 181 -0.94 31.83 15.30
CA LYS A 181 -0.71 32.72 16.45
C LYS A 181 -1.59 33.96 16.41
N ARG A 182 -1.75 34.59 15.24
CA ARG A 182 -2.61 35.76 15.08
C ARG A 182 -4.06 35.41 15.35
N LEU A 183 -4.59 34.32 14.76
CA LEU A 183 -5.96 33.86 14.97
C LEU A 183 -6.22 33.51 16.45
N ASN A 184 -5.26 32.83 17.08
CA ASN A 184 -5.34 32.54 18.51
C ASN A 184 -5.38 33.81 19.36
N THR A 185 -4.47 34.77 19.11
CA THR A 185 -4.36 36.01 19.91
C THR A 185 -5.51 36.98 19.66
N GLU A 186 -5.96 37.16 18.40
CA GLU A 186 -6.97 38.15 18.02
C GLU A 186 -8.40 37.63 18.16
N GLN A 187 -8.62 36.32 17.93
CA GLN A 187 -9.96 35.73 17.90
C GLN A 187 -10.22 34.77 19.07
N GLY A 188 -9.20 34.44 19.88
CA GLY A 188 -9.34 33.52 21.00
C GLY A 188 -9.46 32.04 20.56
N LEU A 189 -9.06 31.73 19.32
CA LEU A 189 -9.15 30.36 18.76
C LEU A 189 -8.31 29.39 19.57
N ALA A 190 -8.92 28.34 20.13
CA ALA A 190 -8.20 27.24 20.74
C ALA A 190 -7.71 26.24 19.66
N ILE A 191 -6.56 25.64 19.87
CA ILE A 191 -5.96 24.71 18.90
C ILE A 191 -5.42 23.47 19.61
N VAL A 192 -5.75 22.28 19.09
CA VAL A 192 -5.04 21.04 19.38
C VAL A 192 -4.36 20.59 18.11
N LEU A 193 -3.04 20.51 18.13
CA LEU A 193 -2.28 20.05 16.97
C LEU A 193 -1.47 18.79 17.30
N VAL A 194 -1.42 17.85 16.37
CA VAL A 194 -0.55 16.68 16.48
C VAL A 194 0.53 16.74 15.42
N GLU A 195 1.78 16.48 15.79
CA GLU A 195 2.93 16.64 14.90
C GLU A 195 4.10 15.75 15.31
N GLN A 196 5.07 15.62 14.39
CA GLN A 196 6.39 15.03 14.65
C GLN A 196 7.48 16.10 14.62
N ASN A 197 7.21 17.25 13.99
CA ASN A 197 8.16 18.36 13.89
C ASN A 197 8.21 19.10 15.22
N LEU A 198 9.28 18.84 15.98
CA LEU A 198 9.51 19.43 17.29
C LEU A 198 9.55 20.97 17.24
N GLU A 199 10.29 21.52 16.27
CA GLU A 199 10.45 22.97 16.13
C GLU A 199 9.11 23.67 15.87
N PHE A 200 8.25 23.07 15.03
CA PHE A 200 6.90 23.60 14.79
C PHE A 200 6.03 23.55 16.05
N VAL A 201 5.98 22.41 16.72
CA VAL A 201 5.17 22.23 17.96
C VAL A 201 5.60 23.23 19.03
N THR A 202 6.90 23.31 19.31
CA THR A 202 7.42 24.18 20.39
C THR A 202 7.30 25.67 20.06
N SER A 203 7.34 26.03 18.76
CA SER A 203 7.18 27.45 18.34
C SER A 203 5.75 27.94 18.45
N LEU A 204 4.76 27.04 18.41
CA LEU A 204 3.34 27.41 18.34
C LEU A 204 2.58 27.11 19.63
N SER A 205 2.94 26.05 20.38
CA SER A 205 2.12 25.54 21.49
C SER A 205 2.46 26.18 22.83
N ASP A 206 1.44 26.49 23.63
CA ASP A 206 1.59 26.94 25.02
C ASP A 206 2.02 25.81 25.94
N ARG A 207 1.64 24.59 25.58
CA ARG A 207 2.10 23.34 26.23
C ARG A 207 2.10 22.15 25.26
N VAL A 208 2.96 21.19 25.54
CA VAL A 208 3.17 20.01 24.69
C VAL A 208 2.94 18.73 25.49
N LEU A 209 2.09 17.86 24.97
CA LEU A 209 1.84 16.52 25.48
C LEU A 209 2.71 15.52 24.69
N LEU A 210 3.33 14.59 25.38
CA LEU A 210 4.14 13.53 24.78
C LEU A 210 3.31 12.24 24.67
N LEU A 211 2.96 11.85 23.44
CA LEU A 211 2.15 10.67 23.16
C LEU A 211 3.03 9.50 22.73
N GLN A 212 2.97 8.39 23.45
CA GLN A 212 3.70 7.16 23.12
C GLN A 212 2.79 5.93 23.27
N LYS A 213 2.65 5.15 22.19
CA LYS A 213 1.86 3.89 22.16
C LYS A 213 0.43 4.02 22.72
N GLY A 214 -0.20 5.17 22.47
CA GLY A 214 -1.58 5.42 22.88
C GLY A 214 -1.74 5.96 24.30
N ASP A 215 -0.65 6.28 25.01
CA ASP A 215 -0.64 6.87 26.35
C ASP A 215 0.04 8.24 26.33
N ILE A 216 -0.44 9.20 27.14
CA ILE A 216 0.30 10.44 27.43
C ILE A 216 1.32 10.14 28.50
N ILE A 217 2.60 10.15 28.12
CA ILE A 217 3.72 9.80 29.03
C ILE A 217 4.37 11.00 29.71
N GLY A 218 4.03 12.21 29.28
CA GLY A 218 4.58 13.44 29.83
C GLY A 218 3.92 14.69 29.26
N GLU A 219 4.13 15.80 29.96
CA GLU A 219 3.65 17.13 29.60
C GLU A 219 4.75 18.15 29.83
N VAL A 220 4.91 19.09 28.90
CA VAL A 220 5.88 20.19 28.97
C VAL A 220 5.13 21.50 28.78
N GLY A 221 5.22 22.42 29.74
CA GLY A 221 4.52 23.70 29.73
C GLY A 221 5.49 24.90 29.84
N ASP A 222 4.98 26.10 29.62
CA ASP A 222 5.76 27.34 29.60
C ASP A 222 6.60 27.55 30.89
N GLY A 223 7.95 27.56 30.75
CA GLY A 223 8.82 28.31 31.64
C GLY A 223 9.85 27.61 32.51
N HIS A 224 10.24 26.34 32.32
CA HIS A 224 11.31 25.76 33.13
C HIS A 224 12.33 24.90 32.35
N SER A 225 13.62 25.07 32.73
CA SER A 225 14.84 24.44 32.19
C SER A 225 14.93 22.90 32.26
N THR A 226 13.82 22.22 32.51
CA THR A 226 13.69 20.76 32.44
C THR A 226 13.23 20.31 31.05
N GLU A 227 12.80 21.22 30.21
CA GLU A 227 12.22 21.00 28.87
C GLU A 227 13.17 20.33 27.89
N SER A 228 14.43 20.78 27.84
CA SER A 228 15.42 20.20 26.92
C SER A 228 15.74 18.74 27.23
N VAL A 229 15.67 18.32 28.49
CA VAL A 229 16.02 16.95 28.92
C VAL A 229 14.91 15.96 28.57
N LEU A 230 13.62 16.30 28.80
CA LEU A 230 12.51 15.41 28.45
C LEU A 230 12.31 15.31 26.93
N ILE A 231 12.53 16.40 26.20
CA ILE A 231 12.47 16.43 24.74
C ILE A 231 13.66 15.69 24.12
N GLU A 232 14.88 15.90 24.67
CA GLU A 232 16.07 15.15 24.27
C GLU A 232 15.95 13.65 24.63
N GLU A 233 15.33 13.33 25.74
CA GLU A 233 15.07 11.95 26.15
C GLU A 233 14.02 11.30 25.23
N PHE A 234 12.97 12.00 24.84
CA PHE A 234 11.96 11.53 23.90
C PHE A 234 12.50 11.38 22.47
N VAL A 235 13.33 12.31 22.01
CA VAL A 235 14.03 12.22 20.70
C VAL A 235 15.20 11.22 20.77
N GLY A 236 15.83 11.04 21.94
CA GLY A 236 16.96 10.15 22.19
C GLY A 236 16.59 8.66 22.32
N PHE A 237 15.34 8.30 22.57
CA PHE A 237 14.89 6.89 22.57
C PHE A 237 14.94 6.22 21.18
N GLY A 238 15.32 6.94 20.13
CA GLY A 238 15.68 6.39 18.82
C GLY A 238 17.14 5.89 18.73
N SER A 239 18.01 6.22 19.68
CA SER A 239 19.42 5.78 19.69
C SER A 239 19.73 5.09 21.02
N GLY A 240 19.75 3.75 20.98
CA GLY A 240 19.96 2.89 22.14
C GLY A 240 21.23 3.21 22.93
N ALA A 241 21.07 3.52 24.20
CA ALA A 241 22.13 3.43 25.21
C ALA A 241 21.68 2.51 26.32
N LEU A 242 22.29 1.34 26.37
CA LEU A 242 22.28 0.40 27.48
C LEU A 242 22.94 1.07 28.70
N MET A 243 22.19 1.30 29.78
CA MET A 243 22.73 1.47 31.09
C MET A 243 22.35 0.26 31.95
N SER A 244 23.40 -0.43 32.38
CA SER A 244 23.38 -1.56 33.30
C SER A 244 22.88 -1.15 34.69
N ASN A 245 21.91 -1.86 35.23
CA ASN A 245 21.80 -1.99 36.68
C ASN A 245 21.65 -3.46 37.05
N SER A 246 22.69 -3.89 37.74
CA SER A 246 22.83 -5.20 38.39
C SER A 246 21.89 -5.33 39.57
N THR A 247 21.04 -6.33 39.60
CA THR A 247 20.67 -7.01 40.83
C THR A 247 20.56 -8.51 40.60
N SER A 248 21.32 -9.20 41.37
CA SER A 248 21.49 -10.65 41.48
C SER A 248 20.19 -11.38 41.84
N HIS A 249 19.81 -12.41 41.08
CA HIS A 249 19.17 -13.60 41.69
C HIS A 249 19.61 -14.87 40.94
N THR A 250 20.01 -15.80 41.81
CA THR A 250 20.59 -17.11 41.61
C THR A 250 19.76 -18.06 40.76
N GLU A 251 20.50 -18.79 39.91
CA GLU A 251 20.04 -20.01 39.19
C GLU A 251 19.72 -21.17 40.14
N PRO A 252 18.96 -22.16 39.65
CA PRO A 252 19.36 -23.54 39.89
C PRO A 252 19.67 -24.31 38.60
N THR A 253 20.82 -24.91 38.65
CA THR A 253 21.42 -25.91 37.76
C THR A 253 20.48 -27.07 37.39
N ARG A 254 20.45 -27.46 36.11
CA ARG A 254 20.10 -28.82 35.69
C ARG A 254 21.14 -29.38 34.72
N GLU A 255 21.47 -30.62 35.02
CA GLU A 255 22.56 -31.43 34.48
C GLU A 255 22.48 -31.76 32.99
N ASN A 256 23.66 -31.83 32.39
CA ASN A 256 23.97 -32.30 31.05
C ASN A 256 23.74 -33.84 30.88
N THR A 257 23.09 -34.20 29.79
CA THR A 257 23.31 -35.52 29.17
C THR A 257 23.50 -35.30 27.66
N PRO A 258 24.53 -35.89 27.01
CA PRO A 258 24.87 -35.59 25.65
C PRO A 258 24.06 -36.42 24.67
N MET A 259 23.38 -35.78 23.72
CA MET A 259 22.88 -36.48 22.52
C MET A 259 23.75 -36.15 21.32
N VAL A 260 24.08 -37.20 20.63
CA VAL A 260 24.94 -37.30 19.44
C VAL A 260 24.40 -36.42 18.31
N SER A 261 25.21 -35.46 17.85
CA SER A 261 24.92 -34.62 16.70
C SER A 261 25.16 -35.38 15.40
N GLN A 262 24.10 -35.67 14.67
CA GLN A 262 24.19 -35.83 13.22
C GLN A 262 24.00 -34.46 12.58
N SER A 263 25.05 -33.96 11.96
CA SER A 263 25.07 -32.70 11.23
C SER A 263 24.20 -32.78 9.99
N LEU A 264 23.05 -32.10 10.01
CA LEU A 264 22.33 -31.71 8.80
C LEU A 264 23.12 -30.60 8.10
N PRO A 265 23.13 -30.52 6.76
CA PRO A 265 23.79 -29.46 6.05
C PRO A 265 23.07 -28.14 6.41
N THR A 266 23.82 -27.25 7.00
CA THR A 266 23.38 -25.88 7.33
C THR A 266 23.05 -25.14 6.04
N VAL A 267 21.81 -24.66 5.94
CA VAL A 267 21.46 -23.53 5.07
C VAL A 267 22.40 -22.37 5.45
N PRO A 268 23.07 -21.72 4.49
CA PRO A 268 23.95 -20.60 4.81
C PRO A 268 23.12 -19.49 5.46
N THR A 269 23.25 -19.35 6.76
CA THR A 269 22.75 -18.20 7.50
C THR A 269 23.71 -17.06 7.26
N GLY A 270 23.30 -16.09 6.48
CA GLY A 270 23.83 -14.74 6.52
C GLY A 270 25.22 -14.54 5.94
N LYS A 271 25.30 -13.70 4.92
CA LYS A 271 26.50 -12.97 4.48
C LYS A 271 27.50 -13.71 3.58
N GLU A 272 27.03 -14.21 2.44
CA GLU A 272 27.65 -13.89 1.18
C GLU A 272 26.65 -13.07 0.37
N ARG A 273 26.39 -11.84 0.83
CA ARG A 273 25.85 -10.81 -0.03
C ARG A 273 26.88 -10.62 -1.13
N TYR A 274 26.48 -10.84 -2.36
CA TYR A 274 27.22 -10.34 -3.51
C TYR A 274 27.63 -8.91 -3.20
N THR A 275 28.92 -8.64 -3.15
CA THR A 275 29.49 -7.33 -2.86
C THR A 275 29.23 -6.35 -4.04
N TYR A 276 27.99 -6.17 -4.38
CA TYR A 276 27.56 -4.93 -5.02
C TYR A 276 27.26 -3.97 -3.86
N MET A 277 28.19 -3.06 -3.59
CA MET A 277 27.91 -1.93 -2.71
C MET A 277 26.75 -1.18 -3.37
N THR A 278 25.54 -1.32 -2.83
CA THR A 278 24.31 -0.70 -3.34
C THR A 278 24.41 0.81 -3.27
N VAL A 279 25.14 1.33 -2.27
CA VAL A 279 25.37 2.76 -2.11
C VAL A 279 26.70 3.17 -2.72
N LYS A 280 26.66 3.62 -3.97
CA LYS A 280 27.81 4.19 -4.68
C LYS A 280 27.79 5.71 -4.58
N ARG A 281 28.96 6.30 -4.40
CA ARG A 281 29.10 7.77 -4.50
C ARG A 281 28.93 8.18 -5.96
N PRO A 282 28.17 9.26 -6.24
CA PRO A 282 28.06 9.75 -7.60
C PRO A 282 29.43 10.27 -8.09
N THR A 283 29.74 9.99 -9.35
CA THR A 283 30.91 10.58 -10.02
C THR A 283 30.60 12.01 -10.42
N HIS A 284 31.64 12.77 -10.75
CA HIS A 284 31.51 14.12 -11.30
C HIS A 284 30.64 14.14 -12.57
N GLU A 285 30.80 13.16 -13.46
CA GLU A 285 30.00 13.06 -14.69
C GLU A 285 28.53 12.78 -14.40
N GLN A 286 28.25 11.86 -13.48
CA GLN A 286 26.87 11.54 -13.07
C GLN A 286 26.18 12.73 -12.42
N LEU A 287 26.87 13.49 -11.54
CA LEU A 287 26.26 14.66 -10.95
C LEU A 287 26.05 15.77 -12.00
N ARG A 288 26.97 15.92 -12.97
CA ARG A 288 26.78 16.83 -14.09
C ARG A 288 25.55 16.47 -14.93
N GLU A 289 25.37 15.20 -15.26
CA GLU A 289 24.20 14.70 -15.99
C GLU A 289 22.91 15.03 -15.21
N ILE A 290 22.86 14.69 -13.92
CA ILE A 290 21.72 15.00 -13.04
C ILE A 290 21.41 16.51 -13.03
N THR A 291 22.44 17.37 -12.94
CA THR A 291 22.19 18.82 -12.92
C THR A 291 21.65 19.33 -14.25
N LEU A 292 22.10 18.78 -15.38
CA LEU A 292 21.56 19.11 -16.71
C LEU A 292 20.11 18.66 -16.87
N ASP A 293 19.77 17.46 -16.42
CA ASP A 293 18.39 16.94 -16.43
C ASP A 293 17.45 17.79 -15.58
N LEU A 294 17.96 18.37 -14.49
CA LEU A 294 17.23 19.32 -13.65
C LEU A 294 17.23 20.75 -14.21
N GLY A 295 17.80 20.99 -15.41
CA GLY A 295 17.89 22.30 -16.04
C GLY A 295 18.92 23.24 -15.39
N MET A 296 19.87 22.70 -14.61
CA MET A 296 20.91 23.47 -13.92
C MET A 296 22.22 23.45 -14.72
N HIS A 297 22.84 24.60 -14.92
CA HIS A 297 24.11 24.75 -15.61
C HIS A 297 25.21 25.15 -14.62
N LEU A 298 25.77 24.16 -13.92
CA LEU A 298 26.82 24.37 -12.91
C LEU A 298 28.22 24.26 -13.51
N SER A 299 29.18 25.02 -12.96
CA SER A 299 30.60 24.85 -13.30
C SER A 299 31.18 23.58 -12.67
N ASP A 300 32.32 23.11 -13.18
CA ASP A 300 33.00 21.93 -12.65
C ASP A 300 33.40 22.11 -11.19
N GLU A 301 33.88 23.31 -10.84
CA GLU A 301 34.25 23.64 -9.47
C GLU A 301 33.06 23.51 -8.55
N ARG A 302 31.88 23.97 -9.00
CA ARG A 302 30.65 23.92 -8.21
C ARG A 302 30.14 22.50 -8.05
N ILE A 303 30.27 21.64 -9.08
CA ILE A 303 29.92 20.21 -8.99
C ILE A 303 30.81 19.51 -7.96
N ILE A 304 32.13 19.82 -7.93
CA ILE A 304 33.08 19.26 -6.96
C ILE A 304 32.67 19.66 -5.52
N GLU A 305 32.32 20.94 -5.30
CA GLU A 305 31.85 21.41 -4.00
C GLU A 305 30.59 20.66 -3.54
N PHE A 306 29.63 20.42 -4.44
CA PHE A 306 28.44 19.65 -4.12
C PHE A 306 28.75 18.20 -3.79
N LEU A 307 29.65 17.54 -4.52
CA LEU A 307 30.06 16.16 -4.21
C LEU A 307 30.68 16.07 -2.81
N ASP A 308 31.49 17.06 -2.40
CA ASP A 308 32.07 17.10 -1.06
C ASP A 308 31.00 17.26 0.04
N VAL A 309 30.07 18.18 -0.15
CA VAL A 309 28.95 18.40 0.79
C VAL A 309 28.01 17.18 0.87
N MET A 310 27.78 16.49 -0.26
CA MET A 310 26.95 15.30 -0.31
C MET A 310 27.53 14.10 0.46
N GLU A 311 28.86 14.06 0.69
CA GLU A 311 29.51 12.91 1.33
C GLU A 311 28.94 12.59 2.72
N ASP A 312 28.63 13.62 3.52
CA ASP A 312 28.04 13.39 4.84
C ASP A 312 26.63 12.80 4.75
N THR A 313 25.84 13.19 3.76
CA THR A 313 24.53 12.58 3.48
C THR A 313 24.71 11.14 3.01
N MET A 314 25.70 10.85 2.15
CA MET A 314 25.95 9.48 1.67
C MET A 314 26.32 8.51 2.81
N LYS A 315 27.00 8.97 3.85
CA LYS A 315 27.27 8.15 5.06
C LYS A 315 26.01 7.68 5.78
N VAL A 316 24.92 8.45 5.72
CA VAL A 316 23.61 8.04 6.27
C VAL A 316 23.06 6.85 5.48
N TYR A 317 23.21 6.85 4.17
CA TYR A 317 22.82 5.71 3.34
C TYR A 317 23.65 4.46 3.67
N ASP A 318 24.94 4.58 3.95
CA ASP A 318 25.78 3.45 4.37
C ASP A 318 25.29 2.84 5.69
N ILE A 319 24.81 3.67 6.62
CA ILE A 319 24.23 3.21 7.90
C ILE A 319 22.96 2.40 7.63
N VAL A 320 22.05 2.91 6.78
CA VAL A 320 20.80 2.22 6.44
C VAL A 320 21.09 0.91 5.71
N ASP A 321 22.03 0.91 4.77
CA ASP A 321 22.44 -0.30 4.03
C ASP A 321 23.01 -1.40 4.93
N ALA A 322 23.64 -1.02 6.04
CA ALA A 322 24.16 -1.95 7.04
C ALA A 322 23.10 -2.51 8.01
N MET A 323 21.88 -1.96 8.02
CA MET A 323 20.80 -2.43 8.90
C MET A 323 20.29 -3.81 8.46
N PRO A 324 19.85 -4.67 9.40
CA PRO A 324 19.28 -5.97 9.04
C PRO A 324 17.87 -5.80 8.46
N ASP A 325 17.55 -6.57 7.42
CA ASP A 325 16.19 -6.69 6.91
C ASP A 325 15.32 -7.54 7.85
N TYR A 326 14.13 -7.05 8.19
CA TYR A 326 13.13 -7.81 8.94
C TYR A 326 12.20 -8.52 7.98
N LEU A 327 12.64 -9.69 7.49
CA LEU A 327 11.90 -10.49 6.52
C LEU A 327 10.99 -11.51 7.22
N PRO A 328 9.85 -11.89 6.60
CA PRO A 328 9.03 -13.01 7.06
C PRO A 328 9.84 -14.31 7.15
N THR A 329 9.51 -15.16 8.14
CA THR A 329 10.17 -16.47 8.30
C THR A 329 9.80 -17.43 7.18
N VAL A 330 10.74 -18.32 6.85
CA VAL A 330 10.57 -19.38 5.86
C VAL A 330 10.64 -20.72 6.59
N ASP A 331 9.48 -21.33 6.85
CA ASP A 331 9.37 -22.43 7.81
C ASP A 331 9.41 -23.82 7.19
N TYR A 332 9.12 -23.96 5.88
CA TYR A 332 9.02 -25.27 5.23
C TYR A 332 10.30 -25.65 4.48
N PRO A 333 10.87 -26.84 4.71
CA PRO A 333 12.06 -27.33 4.00
C PRO A 333 11.84 -27.44 2.49
N ARG A 334 12.84 -27.05 1.71
CA ARG A 334 12.78 -27.03 0.25
C ARG A 334 14.13 -27.19 -0.41
N THR A 335 14.11 -27.53 -1.68
CA THR A 335 15.28 -27.52 -2.57
C THR A 335 15.04 -26.49 -3.67
N PRO A 336 16.09 -25.99 -4.34
CA PRO A 336 15.94 -25.04 -5.45
C PRO A 336 15.09 -25.55 -6.62
N GLY A 337 14.82 -26.84 -6.67
CA GLY A 337 14.16 -27.46 -7.80
C GLY A 337 15.08 -27.58 -9.02
N TYR A 338 14.49 -27.79 -10.18
CA TYR A 338 15.23 -27.92 -11.42
C TYR A 338 14.39 -27.42 -12.61
N ARG A 339 15.08 -27.00 -13.67
CA ARG A 339 14.44 -26.66 -14.94
C ARG A 339 14.12 -27.95 -15.71
N PRO A 340 12.84 -28.23 -16.00
CA PRO A 340 12.50 -29.49 -16.69
C PRO A 340 12.96 -29.47 -18.14
N SER A 341 13.28 -30.66 -18.67
CA SER A 341 13.58 -30.86 -20.08
C SER A 341 12.35 -30.65 -20.97
N SER A 342 12.52 -30.48 -22.26
CA SER A 342 11.39 -30.35 -23.20
C SER A 342 10.48 -31.59 -23.23
N GLU A 343 11.00 -32.75 -22.90
CA GLU A 343 10.22 -33.98 -22.78
C GLU A 343 9.34 -34.02 -21.54
N GLU A 344 9.84 -33.45 -20.41
CA GLU A 344 9.09 -33.28 -19.14
C GLU A 344 8.16 -32.08 -19.14
N ASN A 345 8.28 -31.18 -20.12
CA ASN A 345 7.56 -29.93 -20.22
C ASN A 345 7.09 -29.66 -21.67
N PRO A 346 6.32 -30.58 -22.27
CA PRO A 346 5.95 -30.49 -23.69
C PRO A 346 5.11 -29.25 -24.03
N LEU A 347 4.39 -28.69 -23.05
CA LEU A 347 3.59 -27.47 -23.22
C LEU A 347 4.42 -26.20 -22.97
N ASN A 348 5.68 -26.31 -22.55
CA ASN A 348 6.49 -25.20 -22.02
C ASN A 348 5.76 -24.42 -20.92
N ALA A 349 5.03 -25.14 -20.05
CA ALA A 349 4.18 -24.56 -19.00
C ALA A 349 4.90 -24.40 -17.64
N TRP A 350 6.06 -25.03 -17.47
CA TRP A 350 6.91 -24.90 -16.29
C TRP A 350 8.15 -24.05 -16.57
N TYR A 351 8.52 -23.21 -15.59
CA TYR A 351 9.86 -22.65 -15.50
C TYR A 351 10.76 -23.54 -14.62
N ILE A 352 10.32 -23.80 -13.38
CA ILE A 352 11.02 -24.68 -12.42
C ILE A 352 10.03 -25.71 -11.87
N LYS A 353 10.45 -26.97 -11.79
CA LYS A 353 9.78 -28.00 -10.98
C LYS A 353 10.50 -28.14 -9.63
N CYS A 354 9.73 -28.16 -8.55
CA CYS A 354 10.22 -28.38 -7.18
C CYS A 354 9.17 -29.13 -6.37
N GLU A 355 9.48 -29.48 -5.14
CA GLU A 355 8.50 -30.00 -4.18
C GLU A 355 8.70 -29.30 -2.84
N VAL A 356 7.69 -28.55 -2.40
CA VAL A 356 7.65 -27.96 -1.07
C VAL A 356 6.37 -28.42 -0.39
N LYS A 357 6.51 -29.34 0.57
CA LYS A 357 5.39 -29.89 1.33
C LYS A 357 5.01 -28.96 2.46
N GLY A 358 3.73 -28.61 2.54
CA GLY A 358 3.16 -27.84 3.65
C GLY A 358 2.90 -28.70 4.89
N ALA A 359 2.07 -28.14 5.78
CA ALA A 359 1.65 -28.82 7.00
C ALA A 359 1.04 -30.21 6.71
N PRO A 360 1.21 -31.18 7.62
CA PRO A 360 0.73 -32.55 7.38
C PRO A 360 -0.80 -32.68 7.36
N ARG A 361 -1.51 -31.64 7.78
CA ARG A 361 -2.97 -31.54 7.82
C ARG A 361 -3.41 -30.16 7.44
N GLY A 362 -4.59 -30.04 6.86
CA GLY A 362 -5.22 -28.76 6.51
C GLY A 362 -6.19 -28.93 5.36
N PRO A 363 -6.93 -27.88 5.01
CA PRO A 363 -7.94 -27.93 3.95
C PRO A 363 -7.37 -28.22 2.55
N LEU A 364 -6.08 -27.94 2.31
CA LEU A 364 -5.38 -28.24 1.06
C LEU A 364 -4.51 -29.51 1.13
N ALA A 365 -4.65 -30.34 2.18
CA ALA A 365 -3.87 -31.59 2.29
C ALA A 365 -4.14 -32.52 1.11
N GLY A 366 -3.06 -32.95 0.45
CA GLY A 366 -3.09 -33.78 -0.76
C GLY A 366 -3.31 -33.02 -2.07
N LYS A 367 -3.43 -31.67 -2.04
CA LYS A 367 -3.52 -30.84 -3.23
C LYS A 367 -2.13 -30.39 -3.70
N THR A 368 -1.93 -30.44 -5.01
CA THR A 368 -0.73 -29.95 -5.72
C THR A 368 -1.00 -28.57 -6.30
N ILE A 369 -0.10 -27.60 -6.03
CA ILE A 369 -0.27 -26.21 -6.41
C ILE A 369 0.93 -25.71 -7.20
N ALA A 370 0.70 -25.14 -8.40
CA ALA A 370 1.69 -24.41 -9.18
C ALA A 370 1.59 -22.89 -8.89
N LEU A 371 2.72 -22.21 -8.81
CA LEU A 371 2.79 -20.77 -8.62
C LEU A 371 3.16 -20.09 -9.94
N LYS A 372 2.42 -19.06 -10.36
CA LYS A 372 2.89 -18.16 -11.43
C LYS A 372 4.27 -17.63 -11.11
N ASP A 373 5.16 -17.52 -12.08
CA ASP A 373 6.57 -17.23 -11.82
C ASP A 373 6.88 -15.81 -11.35
N ASN A 374 5.89 -14.94 -11.19
CA ASN A 374 6.03 -13.66 -10.50
C ASN A 374 5.81 -13.74 -8.97
N ILE A 375 5.48 -14.92 -8.42
CA ILE A 375 5.22 -15.16 -7.00
C ILE A 375 6.50 -15.70 -6.35
N SER A 376 7.00 -15.02 -5.33
CA SER A 376 8.21 -15.42 -4.60
C SER A 376 7.99 -16.73 -3.83
N LEU A 377 8.91 -17.65 -4.03
CA LEU A 377 9.07 -18.89 -3.28
C LEU A 377 10.56 -18.95 -2.85
N ALA A 378 10.82 -18.74 -1.59
CA ALA A 378 12.18 -18.62 -1.07
C ALA A 378 13.08 -19.81 -1.49
N GLY A 379 14.30 -19.52 -1.92
CA GLY A 379 15.27 -20.54 -2.33
C GLY A 379 14.98 -21.23 -3.67
N VAL A 380 13.91 -20.84 -4.38
CA VAL A 380 13.56 -21.40 -5.70
C VAL A 380 13.71 -20.31 -6.77
N PRO A 381 14.46 -20.56 -7.87
CA PRO A 381 14.68 -19.57 -8.91
C PRO A 381 13.39 -18.97 -9.48
N MET A 382 13.42 -17.68 -9.77
CA MET A 382 12.34 -16.88 -10.34
C MET A 382 12.89 -16.00 -11.45
N MET A 383 12.25 -15.96 -12.61
CA MET A 383 12.62 -15.06 -13.70
C MET A 383 11.45 -14.17 -14.18
N ASN A 384 10.22 -14.43 -13.71
CA ASN A 384 9.02 -13.72 -14.15
C ASN A 384 8.92 -13.59 -15.69
N GLY A 385 9.27 -14.66 -16.40
CA GLY A 385 9.29 -14.71 -17.85
C GLY A 385 10.41 -13.91 -18.55
N ALA A 386 11.21 -13.16 -17.80
CA ALA A 386 12.15 -12.18 -18.29
C ALA A 386 13.61 -12.64 -18.16
N SER A 387 14.37 -12.63 -19.28
CA SER A 387 15.81 -12.94 -19.26
C SER A 387 16.59 -11.99 -18.34
N THR A 388 16.19 -10.72 -18.23
CA THR A 388 16.84 -9.73 -17.38
C THR A 388 16.74 -10.03 -15.89
N LEU A 389 15.75 -10.85 -15.47
CA LEU A 389 15.59 -11.32 -14.09
C LEU A 389 16.09 -12.77 -13.88
N GLU A 390 16.53 -13.45 -14.92
CA GLU A 390 17.05 -14.83 -14.82
C GLU A 390 18.23 -14.90 -13.84
N GLY A 391 18.19 -15.90 -12.96
CA GLY A 391 19.19 -16.08 -11.90
C GLY A 391 18.80 -15.49 -10.54
N TYR A 392 17.72 -14.74 -10.46
CA TYR A 392 17.20 -14.26 -9.17
C TYR A 392 16.61 -15.42 -8.35
N ILE A 393 16.95 -15.46 -7.07
CA ILE A 393 16.42 -16.41 -6.09
C ILE A 393 15.82 -15.62 -4.94
N PRO A 394 14.48 -15.67 -4.75
CA PRO A 394 13.82 -15.01 -3.63
C PRO A 394 14.33 -15.49 -2.27
N ASP A 395 14.40 -14.59 -1.31
CA ASP A 395 14.72 -14.85 0.11
C ASP A 395 13.49 -14.96 1.00
N ILE A 396 12.30 -14.66 0.47
CA ILE A 396 11.02 -14.72 1.16
C ILE A 396 10.02 -15.62 0.44
N ASP A 397 9.05 -16.13 1.20
CA ASP A 397 7.80 -16.64 0.64
C ASP A 397 6.78 -15.51 0.52
N ALA A 398 6.05 -15.44 -0.59
CA ALA A 398 4.86 -14.59 -0.64
C ALA A 398 3.85 -15.02 0.44
N THR A 399 3.08 -14.09 0.99
CA THR A 399 2.05 -14.42 2.01
C THR A 399 1.12 -15.54 1.58
N ILE A 400 0.72 -15.54 0.30
CA ILE A 400 -0.13 -16.60 -0.26
C ILE A 400 0.54 -17.98 -0.28
N VAL A 401 1.86 -18.02 -0.44
CA VAL A 401 2.67 -19.24 -0.40
C VAL A 401 2.66 -19.82 1.01
N THR A 402 2.97 -19.00 2.01
CA THR A 402 2.92 -19.40 3.42
C THR A 402 1.55 -19.97 3.78
N ARG A 403 0.46 -19.27 3.41
CA ARG A 403 -0.92 -19.70 3.67
C ARG A 403 -1.27 -21.03 3.01
N ILE A 404 -0.83 -21.26 1.77
CA ILE A 404 -1.02 -22.53 1.06
C ILE A 404 -0.30 -23.67 1.79
N LEU A 405 0.95 -23.43 2.22
CA LEU A 405 1.73 -24.43 2.95
C LEU A 405 1.16 -24.72 4.34
N ASP A 406 0.73 -23.67 5.08
CA ASP A 406 0.07 -23.81 6.38
C ASP A 406 -1.25 -24.59 6.28
N ALA A 407 -1.96 -24.43 5.17
CA ALA A 407 -3.18 -25.20 4.86
C ALA A 407 -2.90 -26.64 4.39
N GLY A 408 -1.67 -27.09 4.35
CA GLY A 408 -1.27 -28.46 3.99
C GLY A 408 -1.11 -28.70 2.48
N GLY A 409 -1.14 -27.67 1.65
CA GLY A 409 -0.90 -27.79 0.21
C GLY A 409 0.56 -28.13 -0.11
N THR A 410 0.79 -28.77 -1.26
CA THR A 410 2.14 -29.04 -1.78
C THR A 410 2.40 -28.15 -2.98
N ILE A 411 3.41 -27.28 -2.90
CA ILE A 411 3.84 -26.48 -4.05
C ILE A 411 4.79 -27.32 -4.90
N VAL A 412 4.45 -27.45 -6.21
CA VAL A 412 5.16 -28.37 -7.11
C VAL A 412 5.99 -27.65 -8.18
N GLY A 413 5.99 -26.32 -8.19
CA GLY A 413 6.85 -25.56 -9.08
C GLY A 413 6.37 -24.15 -9.42
N LYS A 414 7.18 -23.48 -10.26
CA LYS A 414 6.96 -22.16 -10.83
C LYS A 414 6.47 -22.31 -12.27
N ALA A 415 5.25 -21.83 -12.51
CA ALA A 415 4.60 -21.90 -13.81
C ALA A 415 5.06 -20.77 -14.73
N HIS A 416 5.24 -21.08 -16.00
CA HIS A 416 5.51 -20.12 -17.07
C HIS A 416 4.55 -18.92 -17.05
N CYS A 417 5.06 -17.73 -17.31
CA CYS A 417 4.28 -16.53 -17.50
C CYS A 417 4.90 -15.66 -18.61
N GLU A 418 4.17 -14.68 -19.10
CA GLU A 418 4.67 -13.74 -20.07
C GLU A 418 5.79 -12.87 -19.50
N TYR A 419 6.58 -12.25 -20.37
CA TYR A 419 7.71 -11.37 -19.99
C TYR A 419 7.22 -10.23 -19.09
N PHE A 420 7.66 -10.22 -17.83
CA PHE A 420 7.15 -9.36 -16.75
C PHE A 420 5.61 -9.29 -16.68
N CYS A 421 4.94 -10.38 -17.00
CA CYS A 421 3.48 -10.49 -17.00
C CYS A 421 2.76 -9.55 -18.01
N LEU A 422 3.44 -9.07 -19.06
CA LEU A 422 2.91 -8.12 -20.04
C LEU A 422 2.64 -8.80 -21.37
N SER A 423 1.51 -9.43 -21.50
CA SER A 423 0.87 -9.88 -22.73
C SER A 423 -0.40 -10.67 -22.40
N GLY A 424 -1.42 -10.59 -23.24
CA GLY A 424 -2.60 -11.47 -23.21
C GLY A 424 -2.39 -12.78 -23.97
N GLY A 425 -1.25 -12.93 -24.67
CA GLY A 425 -0.88 -14.13 -25.42
C GLY A 425 -0.15 -15.15 -24.54
N SER A 426 0.70 -15.98 -25.14
CA SER A 426 1.57 -16.93 -24.42
C SER A 426 2.90 -17.10 -25.15
N HIS A 427 3.49 -15.99 -25.62
CA HIS A 427 4.60 -16.02 -26.59
C HIS A 427 5.78 -15.09 -26.25
N THR A 428 5.66 -14.22 -25.23
CA THR A 428 6.68 -13.20 -24.93
C THR A 428 7.75 -13.67 -23.97
N ASN A 429 7.55 -14.82 -23.29
CA ASN A 429 8.52 -15.34 -22.34
C ASN A 429 9.88 -15.64 -23.00
N ALA A 430 10.97 -15.29 -22.32
CA ALA A 430 12.34 -15.52 -22.81
C ALA A 430 12.68 -17.01 -23.07
N THR A 431 11.91 -17.95 -22.49
CA THR A 431 12.08 -19.40 -22.72
C THR A 431 11.25 -19.94 -23.89
N GLY A 432 10.54 -19.07 -24.61
CA GLY A 432 9.68 -19.42 -25.71
C GLY A 432 8.19 -19.54 -25.33
N PRO A 433 7.31 -19.84 -26.29
CA PRO A 433 5.86 -19.84 -26.10
C PRO A 433 5.36 -20.99 -25.23
N CYS A 434 4.31 -20.73 -24.45
CA CYS A 434 3.53 -21.76 -23.77
C CYS A 434 2.35 -22.19 -24.66
N HIS A 435 2.15 -23.51 -24.79
CA HIS A 435 1.15 -24.07 -25.69
C HIS A 435 -0.15 -24.42 -24.97
N ASN A 436 -1.26 -24.27 -25.71
CA ASN A 436 -2.58 -24.66 -25.25
C ASN A 436 -2.65 -26.21 -25.12
N PRO A 437 -3.09 -26.74 -23.94
CA PRO A 437 -3.13 -28.21 -23.74
C PRO A 437 -4.11 -28.93 -24.65
N HIS A 438 -5.12 -28.23 -25.19
CA HIS A 438 -6.09 -28.82 -26.11
C HIS A 438 -5.58 -28.86 -27.57
N LYS A 439 -4.64 -27.96 -27.91
CA LYS A 439 -4.12 -27.88 -29.27
C LYS A 439 -2.72 -27.25 -29.32
N MET A 440 -1.71 -28.10 -29.56
CA MET A 440 -0.34 -27.65 -29.72
C MET A 440 -0.21 -26.57 -30.81
N GLY A 441 0.65 -25.58 -30.56
CA GLY A 441 0.87 -24.46 -31.46
C GLY A 441 -0.18 -23.34 -31.34
N TYR A 442 -1.19 -23.50 -30.49
CA TYR A 442 -2.16 -22.45 -30.15
C TYR A 442 -1.81 -21.82 -28.80
N SER A 443 -2.22 -20.56 -28.64
CA SER A 443 -2.00 -19.80 -27.43
C SER A 443 -2.74 -20.40 -26.23
N ALA A 444 -2.04 -20.50 -25.09
CA ALA A 444 -2.66 -20.80 -23.80
C ALA A 444 -3.34 -19.58 -23.16
N GLY A 445 -3.25 -18.40 -23.79
CA GLY A 445 -3.58 -17.13 -23.17
C GLY A 445 -2.52 -16.67 -22.16
N GLY A 446 -2.54 -15.41 -21.76
CA GLY A 446 -1.55 -14.82 -20.87
C GLY A 446 -2.16 -13.78 -19.93
N SER A 447 -1.34 -13.35 -19.01
CA SER A 447 0.07 -13.66 -18.74
C SER A 447 0.28 -14.87 -17.82
N SER A 448 -0.76 -15.49 -17.22
CA SER A 448 -0.67 -16.71 -16.40
C SER A 448 -0.78 -17.97 -17.28
N SER A 449 -0.01 -18.01 -18.37
CA SER A 449 -0.09 -19.04 -19.43
C SER A 449 0.17 -20.44 -18.91
N GLY A 450 1.27 -20.65 -18.20
CA GLY A 450 1.59 -21.94 -17.60
C GLY A 450 0.60 -22.38 -16.54
N SER A 451 0.11 -21.45 -15.68
CA SER A 451 -0.89 -21.77 -14.67
C SER A 451 -2.18 -22.32 -15.30
N GLY A 452 -2.67 -21.69 -16.38
CA GLY A 452 -3.85 -22.16 -17.12
C GLY A 452 -3.60 -23.52 -17.80
N ALA A 453 -2.46 -23.67 -18.46
CA ALA A 453 -2.10 -24.90 -19.17
C ALA A 453 -1.94 -26.10 -18.23
N LEU A 454 -1.26 -25.93 -17.09
CA LEU A 454 -1.01 -27.00 -16.10
C LEU A 454 -2.30 -27.48 -15.42
N VAL A 455 -3.18 -26.55 -15.08
CA VAL A 455 -4.48 -26.91 -14.52
C VAL A 455 -5.33 -27.65 -15.56
N ALA A 456 -5.41 -27.13 -16.77
CA ALA A 456 -6.26 -27.73 -17.82
C ALA A 456 -5.74 -29.08 -18.32
N SER A 457 -4.40 -29.31 -18.32
CA SER A 457 -3.81 -30.62 -18.63
C SER A 457 -3.96 -31.64 -17.51
N GLY A 458 -4.29 -31.21 -16.29
CA GLY A 458 -4.40 -32.07 -15.11
C GLY A 458 -3.05 -32.42 -14.46
N GLU A 459 -1.97 -31.70 -14.81
CA GLU A 459 -0.67 -31.87 -14.15
C GLU A 459 -0.66 -31.38 -12.70
N VAL A 460 -1.53 -30.43 -12.37
CA VAL A 460 -1.72 -29.91 -11.01
C VAL A 460 -3.21 -29.78 -10.69
N ASP A 461 -3.55 -29.89 -9.40
CA ASP A 461 -4.94 -29.68 -8.95
C ASP A 461 -5.36 -28.21 -9.04
N MET A 462 -4.42 -27.32 -8.69
CA MET A 462 -4.64 -25.88 -8.55
C MET A 462 -3.41 -25.10 -9.02
N ALA A 463 -3.61 -23.85 -9.39
CA ALA A 463 -2.51 -22.91 -9.64
C ALA A 463 -2.87 -21.50 -9.14
N MET A 464 -1.83 -20.73 -8.85
CA MET A 464 -1.95 -19.29 -8.62
C MET A 464 -1.65 -18.53 -9.92
N GLY A 465 -2.48 -17.53 -10.22
CA GLY A 465 -2.28 -16.59 -11.31
C GLY A 465 -2.21 -15.14 -10.83
N GLY A 466 -1.84 -14.22 -11.73
CA GLY A 466 -1.93 -12.77 -11.51
C GLY A 466 -2.74 -12.13 -12.62
N ASP A 467 -3.49 -11.05 -12.33
CA ASP A 467 -4.43 -10.39 -13.26
C ASP A 467 -4.43 -8.88 -13.07
N GLN A 468 -3.94 -8.15 -14.05
CA GLN A 468 -3.94 -6.69 -14.11
C GLN A 468 -4.87 -6.16 -15.21
N GLY A 469 -5.09 -6.98 -16.25
CA GLY A 469 -5.97 -6.65 -17.40
C GLY A 469 -6.67 -7.88 -17.98
N GLY A 470 -6.73 -9.01 -17.23
CA GLY A 470 -7.33 -10.27 -17.69
C GLY A 470 -6.44 -11.49 -17.50
N SER A 471 -5.26 -11.34 -16.92
CA SER A 471 -4.20 -12.37 -16.96
C SER A 471 -4.44 -13.63 -16.09
N ILE A 472 -5.52 -13.73 -15.33
CA ILE A 472 -6.12 -14.99 -14.81
C ILE A 472 -7.22 -15.45 -15.75
N ARG A 473 -8.11 -14.53 -16.13
CA ARG A 473 -9.37 -14.81 -16.83
C ARG A 473 -9.15 -15.23 -18.27
N MET A 474 -8.22 -14.60 -18.99
CA MET A 474 -7.87 -14.95 -20.37
C MET A 474 -7.31 -16.38 -20.49
N PRO A 475 -6.23 -16.76 -19.77
CA PRO A 475 -5.73 -18.14 -19.85
C PRO A 475 -6.74 -19.17 -19.34
N ALA A 476 -7.58 -18.82 -18.36
CA ALA A 476 -8.65 -19.70 -17.92
C ALA A 476 -9.67 -19.95 -19.02
N SER A 477 -10.06 -18.91 -19.78
CA SER A 477 -10.96 -19.03 -20.93
C SER A 477 -10.33 -19.84 -22.07
N TYR A 478 -9.04 -19.58 -22.39
CA TYR A 478 -8.35 -20.24 -23.50
C TYR A 478 -8.07 -21.71 -23.23
N CYS A 479 -7.74 -22.06 -21.96
CA CYS A 479 -7.43 -23.43 -21.57
C CYS A 479 -8.65 -24.19 -21.02
N GLY A 480 -9.80 -23.54 -20.80
CA GLY A 480 -11.03 -24.22 -20.35
C GLY A 480 -10.99 -24.62 -18.87
N CYS A 481 -10.39 -23.80 -17.99
CA CYS A 481 -10.41 -23.98 -16.54
C CYS A 481 -11.12 -22.80 -15.85
N TYR A 482 -11.27 -22.86 -14.52
CA TYR A 482 -11.87 -21.79 -13.71
C TYR A 482 -10.78 -20.85 -13.19
N GLY A 483 -10.84 -19.58 -13.58
CA GLY A 483 -9.94 -18.54 -13.11
C GLY A 483 -10.72 -17.41 -12.45
N LEU A 484 -10.42 -17.12 -11.19
CA LEU A 484 -11.08 -16.06 -10.43
C LEU A 484 -10.11 -14.89 -10.16
N LYS A 485 -10.46 -13.72 -10.67
CA LYS A 485 -9.85 -12.45 -10.23
C LYS A 485 -10.62 -11.94 -9.00
N PRO A 486 -10.01 -11.98 -7.81
CA PRO A 486 -10.69 -11.50 -6.60
C PRO A 486 -10.92 -9.99 -6.62
N THR A 487 -11.70 -9.49 -5.66
CA THR A 487 -11.79 -8.06 -5.37
C THR A 487 -10.40 -7.51 -5.02
N HIS A 488 -10.08 -6.28 -5.45
CA HIS A 488 -8.81 -5.63 -5.15
C HIS A 488 -8.54 -5.61 -3.64
N GLY A 489 -7.32 -5.98 -3.23
CA GLY A 489 -6.92 -6.07 -1.83
C GLY A 489 -7.53 -7.22 -1.01
N LEU A 490 -8.40 -8.08 -1.59
CA LEU A 490 -8.92 -9.24 -0.86
C LEU A 490 -7.82 -10.29 -0.60
N VAL A 491 -6.97 -10.53 -1.57
CA VAL A 491 -5.81 -11.42 -1.48
C VAL A 491 -4.55 -10.56 -1.41
N PRO A 492 -3.65 -10.79 -0.43
CA PRO A 492 -2.44 -10.00 -0.29
C PRO A 492 -1.48 -10.24 -1.48
N TYR A 493 -0.77 -9.19 -1.85
CA TYR A 493 0.23 -9.21 -2.92
C TYR A 493 1.67 -9.19 -2.38
N THR A 494 1.86 -9.25 -1.08
CA THR A 494 3.17 -9.33 -0.42
C THR A 494 3.99 -10.50 -0.95
N GLY A 495 5.19 -10.21 -1.45
CA GLY A 495 6.06 -11.20 -2.08
C GLY A 495 5.67 -11.59 -3.51
N VAL A 496 4.77 -10.85 -4.15
CA VAL A 496 4.48 -10.99 -5.59
C VAL A 496 5.08 -9.78 -6.32
N MET A 497 5.84 -9.99 -7.38
CA MET A 497 6.42 -8.89 -8.15
C MET A 497 5.31 -8.06 -8.79
N PRO A 498 5.18 -6.76 -8.45
CA PRO A 498 4.09 -5.92 -8.92
C PRO A 498 4.36 -5.38 -10.33
N ILE A 499 3.28 -5.01 -11.01
CA ILE A 499 3.32 -4.21 -12.25
C ILE A 499 2.89 -2.78 -11.93
N GLU A 500 1.67 -2.64 -11.39
CA GLU A 500 1.08 -1.39 -10.96
C GLU A 500 0.08 -1.68 -9.83
N THR A 501 0.26 -1.07 -8.67
CA THR A 501 -0.41 -1.46 -7.42
C THR A 501 -1.92 -1.27 -7.42
N THR A 502 -2.47 -0.36 -8.22
CA THR A 502 -3.92 -0.11 -8.26
C THR A 502 -4.68 -1.14 -9.10
N ILE A 503 -3.99 -1.87 -9.97
CA ILE A 503 -4.59 -2.91 -10.83
C ILE A 503 -4.06 -4.32 -10.56
N ASP A 504 -3.06 -4.49 -9.70
CA ASP A 504 -2.48 -5.78 -9.38
C ASP A 504 -3.45 -6.68 -8.58
N HIS A 505 -3.70 -7.89 -9.07
CA HIS A 505 -4.47 -8.93 -8.41
C HIS A 505 -3.75 -10.28 -8.52
N THR A 506 -3.92 -11.14 -7.52
CA THR A 506 -3.55 -12.56 -7.58
C THR A 506 -4.73 -13.42 -7.13
N GLY A 507 -4.87 -14.59 -7.72
CA GLY A 507 -6.03 -15.43 -7.44
C GLY A 507 -5.92 -16.85 -7.99
N PRO A 508 -6.92 -17.70 -7.66
CA PRO A 508 -6.92 -19.12 -7.95
C PRO A 508 -7.28 -19.44 -9.41
N MET A 509 -6.63 -20.49 -9.93
CA MET A 509 -6.97 -21.17 -11.18
C MET A 509 -7.11 -22.67 -10.89
N THR A 510 -8.23 -23.30 -11.28
CA THR A 510 -8.57 -24.69 -10.89
C THR A 510 -9.41 -25.39 -11.93
N GLN A 511 -9.51 -26.72 -11.86
CA GLN A 511 -10.37 -27.50 -12.75
C GLN A 511 -11.85 -27.48 -12.37
N ASN A 512 -12.20 -27.10 -11.13
CA ASN A 512 -13.56 -27.05 -10.65
C ASN A 512 -13.79 -25.89 -9.67
N VAL A 513 -15.05 -25.51 -9.52
CA VAL A 513 -15.44 -24.37 -8.69
C VAL A 513 -15.21 -24.62 -7.19
N ALA A 514 -15.31 -25.87 -6.74
CA ALA A 514 -15.10 -26.19 -5.31
C ALA A 514 -13.66 -25.95 -4.89
N ASP A 515 -12.71 -26.40 -5.69
CA ASP A 515 -11.28 -26.14 -5.47
C ASP A 515 -10.94 -24.65 -5.61
N ASN A 516 -11.63 -23.92 -6.49
CA ASN A 516 -11.45 -22.49 -6.66
C ASN A 516 -11.89 -21.72 -5.39
N ALA A 517 -13.08 -22.03 -4.88
CA ALA A 517 -13.60 -21.45 -3.65
C ALA A 517 -12.71 -21.79 -2.44
N LEU A 518 -12.23 -23.04 -2.36
CA LEU A 518 -11.36 -23.51 -1.28
C LEU A 518 -10.01 -22.79 -1.28
N LEU A 519 -9.37 -22.68 -2.44
CA LEU A 519 -8.09 -21.97 -2.54
C LEU A 519 -8.25 -20.50 -2.22
N LEU A 520 -9.32 -19.84 -2.71
CA LEU A 520 -9.60 -18.45 -2.35
C LEU A 520 -9.80 -18.27 -0.83
N GLU A 521 -10.51 -19.20 -0.19
CA GLU A 521 -10.76 -19.17 1.26
C GLU A 521 -9.45 -19.23 2.07
N VAL A 522 -8.46 -19.97 1.59
CA VAL A 522 -7.16 -20.12 2.21
C VAL A 522 -6.30 -18.87 2.02
N ILE A 523 -6.29 -18.29 0.82
CA ILE A 523 -5.35 -17.20 0.49
C ILE A 523 -5.88 -15.79 0.82
N ALA A 524 -7.19 -15.62 1.01
CA ALA A 524 -7.83 -14.33 1.26
C ALA A 524 -7.53 -13.79 2.67
N GLY A 525 -7.65 -12.46 2.83
CA GLY A 525 -7.58 -11.78 4.13
C GLY A 525 -6.30 -10.96 4.32
N LYS A 526 -6.35 -10.07 5.31
CA LYS A 526 -5.27 -9.11 5.60
C LYS A 526 -4.03 -9.83 6.11
N ASP A 527 -2.84 -9.41 5.64
CA ASP A 527 -1.55 -9.90 6.12
C ASP A 527 -0.78 -8.87 6.97
N GLY A 528 -1.19 -7.60 6.95
CA GLY A 528 -0.53 -6.52 7.67
C GLY A 528 0.73 -5.97 6.96
N LEU A 529 1.10 -6.51 5.80
CA LEU A 529 2.29 -6.17 5.03
C LEU A 529 1.95 -5.54 3.66
N ASP A 530 0.76 -5.84 3.13
CA ASP A 530 0.25 -5.26 1.88
C ASP A 530 -0.57 -3.98 2.18
N PRO A 531 -0.06 -2.79 1.84
CA PRO A 531 -0.72 -1.52 2.15
C PRO A 531 -2.01 -1.28 1.35
N ARG A 532 -2.29 -2.09 0.32
CA ARG A 532 -3.53 -2.02 -0.48
C ARG A 532 -4.73 -2.66 0.23
N GLN A 533 -4.49 -3.41 1.33
CA GLN A 533 -5.50 -4.11 2.09
C GLN A 533 -6.14 -3.21 3.15
N TYR A 534 -7.18 -2.48 2.77
CA TYR A 534 -7.85 -1.55 3.68
C TYR A 534 -8.64 -2.27 4.79
N ALA A 535 -9.64 -3.05 4.41
CA ALA A 535 -10.45 -3.89 5.31
C ALA A 535 -11.07 -5.04 4.51
N PRO A 536 -10.31 -6.01 4.03
CA PRO A 536 -10.84 -7.09 3.21
C PRO A 536 -11.84 -7.92 4.01
N LYS A 537 -13.06 -8.05 3.49
CA LYS A 537 -14.08 -8.91 4.07
C LYS A 537 -13.92 -10.32 3.50
N VAL A 538 -13.48 -11.24 4.35
CA VAL A 538 -13.34 -12.66 4.02
C VAL A 538 -14.61 -13.39 4.42
N ASP A 539 -15.04 -14.35 3.61
CA ASP A 539 -16.18 -15.21 3.88
C ASP A 539 -15.78 -16.69 3.69
N HIS A 540 -16.63 -17.59 4.14
CA HIS A 540 -16.53 -19.02 3.87
C HIS A 540 -17.13 -19.32 2.49
N TYR A 541 -16.33 -19.11 1.43
CA TYR A 541 -16.78 -19.22 0.02
C TYR A 541 -17.28 -20.61 -0.31
N THR A 542 -16.65 -21.66 0.26
CA THR A 542 -17.06 -23.06 0.09
C THR A 542 -18.49 -23.30 0.61
N SER A 543 -18.95 -22.55 1.61
CA SER A 543 -20.29 -22.64 2.16
C SER A 543 -21.41 -22.16 1.20
N ALA A 544 -21.03 -21.41 0.16
CA ALA A 544 -21.96 -20.95 -0.87
C ALA A 544 -22.24 -21.99 -1.96
N LEU A 545 -21.38 -23.02 -2.05
CA LEU A 545 -21.56 -24.10 -3.01
C LEU A 545 -22.87 -24.86 -2.75
N GLY A 546 -23.62 -25.11 -3.79
CA GLY A 546 -24.89 -25.81 -3.70
C GLY A 546 -26.11 -24.94 -3.33
N ARG A 547 -25.95 -23.64 -3.04
CA ARG A 547 -27.11 -22.74 -2.79
C ARG A 547 -27.98 -22.54 -4.02
N GLY A 548 -27.46 -22.84 -5.23
CA GLY A 548 -28.15 -22.59 -6.49
C GLY A 548 -28.20 -21.10 -6.85
N VAL A 549 -28.96 -20.80 -7.89
CA VAL A 549 -29.03 -19.43 -8.46
C VAL A 549 -30.43 -18.81 -8.39
N ARG A 550 -31.38 -19.52 -7.78
CA ARG A 550 -32.81 -19.08 -7.72
C ARG A 550 -32.91 -17.72 -7.02
N GLY A 551 -33.51 -16.75 -7.72
CA GLY A 551 -33.72 -15.39 -7.22
C GLY A 551 -32.50 -14.48 -7.30
N LEU A 552 -31.35 -14.93 -7.85
CA LEU A 552 -30.24 -14.04 -8.20
C LEU A 552 -30.63 -13.18 -9.39
N LYS A 553 -30.34 -11.88 -9.33
CA LYS A 553 -30.45 -10.95 -10.44
C LYS A 553 -29.17 -10.95 -11.25
N ILE A 554 -29.24 -11.20 -12.54
CA ILE A 554 -28.10 -11.31 -13.45
C ILE A 554 -28.34 -10.40 -14.66
N GLY A 555 -27.47 -9.41 -14.86
CA GLY A 555 -27.46 -8.55 -16.02
C GLY A 555 -26.56 -9.10 -17.12
N VAL A 556 -27.05 -9.22 -18.34
CA VAL A 556 -26.25 -9.51 -19.53
C VAL A 556 -25.90 -8.19 -20.20
N VAL A 557 -24.64 -7.78 -20.09
CA VAL A 557 -24.17 -6.47 -20.60
C VAL A 557 -24.06 -6.53 -22.11
N GLN A 558 -24.93 -5.79 -22.82
CA GLN A 558 -25.04 -5.83 -24.29
C GLN A 558 -23.75 -5.39 -25.00
N GLU A 559 -23.05 -4.40 -24.43
CA GLU A 559 -21.80 -3.85 -24.96
C GLU A 559 -20.62 -4.84 -24.95
N GLY A 560 -20.75 -5.96 -24.22
CA GLY A 560 -19.78 -7.06 -24.22
C GLY A 560 -19.86 -8.00 -25.40
N PHE A 561 -20.87 -7.88 -26.29
CA PHE A 561 -21.13 -8.79 -27.42
C PHE A 561 -21.02 -8.10 -28.77
N GLY A 562 -20.80 -8.92 -29.79
CA GLY A 562 -20.81 -8.45 -31.18
C GLY A 562 -19.70 -7.46 -31.55
N ARG A 563 -18.61 -7.48 -30.79
CA ARG A 563 -17.44 -6.64 -31.05
C ARG A 563 -16.69 -7.16 -32.29
N PRO A 564 -15.96 -6.31 -33.04
CA PRO A 564 -15.20 -6.75 -34.22
C PRO A 564 -14.20 -7.86 -33.92
N GLU A 565 -13.66 -7.90 -32.67
CA GLU A 565 -12.67 -8.86 -32.22
C GLU A 565 -13.30 -10.13 -31.60
N SER A 566 -14.63 -10.15 -31.40
CA SER A 566 -15.33 -11.27 -30.78
C SER A 566 -15.65 -12.36 -31.79
N GLU A 567 -15.36 -13.61 -31.41
CA GLU A 567 -15.81 -14.78 -32.18
C GLU A 567 -17.27 -15.09 -31.87
N SER A 568 -18.09 -15.26 -32.90
CA SER A 568 -19.55 -15.42 -32.77
C SER A 568 -19.97 -16.67 -31.99
N ASP A 569 -19.18 -17.73 -31.99
CA ASP A 569 -19.41 -18.95 -31.20
C ASP A 569 -19.11 -18.74 -29.72
N VAL A 570 -18.16 -17.87 -29.36
CA VAL A 570 -17.89 -17.45 -27.99
C VAL A 570 -19.07 -16.64 -27.47
N ASP A 571 -19.53 -15.65 -28.22
CA ASP A 571 -20.72 -14.85 -27.85
C ASP A 571 -21.96 -15.76 -27.64
N ALA A 572 -22.17 -16.73 -28.54
CA ALA A 572 -23.27 -17.68 -28.44
C ALA A 572 -23.14 -18.57 -27.17
N LYS A 573 -21.94 -18.99 -26.78
CA LYS A 573 -21.70 -19.78 -25.57
C LYS A 573 -22.03 -19.00 -24.29
N VAL A 574 -21.64 -17.72 -24.23
CA VAL A 574 -21.94 -16.88 -23.07
C VAL A 574 -23.43 -16.64 -22.95
N ARG A 575 -24.15 -16.38 -24.06
CA ARG A 575 -25.61 -16.25 -24.06
C ARG A 575 -26.30 -17.56 -23.64
N THR A 576 -25.82 -18.70 -24.12
CA THR A 576 -26.33 -20.02 -23.69
C THR A 576 -26.14 -20.24 -22.19
N ALA A 577 -25.04 -19.79 -21.61
CA ALA A 577 -24.81 -19.85 -20.16
C ALA A 577 -25.83 -18.96 -19.40
N ALA A 578 -26.09 -17.75 -19.89
CA ALA A 578 -27.12 -16.87 -19.33
C ALA A 578 -28.52 -17.50 -19.37
N ASP A 579 -28.90 -18.12 -20.49
CA ASP A 579 -30.18 -18.85 -20.63
C ASP A 579 -30.28 -20.00 -19.63
N LYS A 580 -29.20 -20.77 -19.47
CA LYS A 580 -29.16 -21.85 -18.48
C LYS A 580 -29.35 -21.35 -17.02
N LEU A 581 -28.79 -20.18 -16.69
CA LEU A 581 -29.01 -19.57 -15.37
C LEU A 581 -30.48 -19.17 -15.19
N ARG A 582 -31.13 -18.66 -16.24
CA ARG A 582 -32.58 -18.36 -16.25
C ARG A 582 -33.40 -19.61 -16.02
N ASP A 583 -33.08 -20.72 -16.70
CA ASP A 583 -33.76 -22.03 -16.52
C ASP A 583 -33.60 -22.57 -15.10
N LEU A 584 -32.48 -22.26 -14.44
CA LEU A 584 -32.21 -22.62 -13.05
C LEU A 584 -32.90 -21.71 -12.02
N GLY A 585 -33.61 -20.68 -12.48
CA GLY A 585 -34.45 -19.81 -11.66
C GLY A 585 -33.79 -18.48 -11.25
N ALA A 586 -32.72 -18.07 -11.92
CA ALA A 586 -32.20 -16.71 -11.81
C ALA A 586 -33.08 -15.74 -12.60
N ASP A 587 -33.13 -14.49 -12.14
CA ASP A 587 -33.72 -13.35 -12.87
C ASP A 587 -32.66 -12.74 -13.78
N VAL A 588 -32.72 -13.09 -15.07
CA VAL A 588 -31.69 -12.73 -16.06
C VAL A 588 -32.27 -11.75 -17.07
N GLU A 589 -31.67 -10.57 -17.16
CA GLU A 589 -32.09 -9.51 -18.09
C GLU A 589 -30.90 -8.96 -18.89
N ASP A 590 -31.18 -8.49 -20.12
CA ASP A 590 -30.21 -7.73 -20.89
C ASP A 590 -30.15 -6.29 -20.35
N ILE A 591 -28.93 -5.82 -20.05
CA ILE A 591 -28.69 -4.46 -19.54
C ILE A 591 -27.70 -3.73 -20.44
N SER A 592 -27.73 -2.39 -20.43
CA SER A 592 -26.79 -1.54 -21.11
C SER A 592 -25.92 -0.80 -20.11
N ILE A 593 -24.59 -0.90 -20.30
CA ILE A 593 -23.57 -0.18 -19.54
C ILE A 593 -22.60 0.45 -20.56
N PRO A 594 -22.93 1.61 -21.16
CA PRO A 594 -22.11 2.22 -22.22
C PRO A 594 -20.64 2.42 -21.85
N MET A 595 -20.36 2.72 -20.58
CA MET A 595 -18.99 2.85 -20.05
C MET A 595 -18.16 1.57 -20.21
N HIS A 596 -18.76 0.41 -20.42
CA HIS A 596 -18.05 -0.84 -20.71
C HIS A 596 -17.14 -0.71 -21.93
N ASN A 597 -17.52 0.10 -22.92
CA ASN A 597 -16.71 0.36 -24.12
C ASN A 597 -15.49 1.22 -23.82
N GLU A 598 -15.52 2.04 -22.76
CA GLU A 598 -14.43 2.94 -22.35
C GLU A 598 -13.40 2.26 -21.45
N GLY A 599 -13.69 1.05 -20.97
CA GLY A 599 -12.86 0.36 -19.98
C GLY A 599 -11.39 0.20 -20.38
N ALA A 600 -11.13 -0.15 -21.66
CA ALA A 600 -9.76 -0.26 -22.16
C ALA A 600 -9.05 1.10 -22.26
N ALA A 601 -9.77 2.15 -22.66
CA ALA A 601 -9.23 3.51 -22.74
C ALA A 601 -8.85 4.05 -21.35
N ILE A 602 -9.64 3.75 -20.32
CA ILE A 602 -9.35 4.13 -18.94
C ILE A 602 -8.17 3.31 -18.36
N TRP A 603 -8.14 2.01 -18.63
CA TRP A 603 -7.12 1.10 -18.11
C TRP A 603 -5.73 1.36 -18.72
N THR A 604 -5.65 1.71 -20.01
CA THR A 604 -4.38 1.78 -20.75
C THR A 604 -3.39 2.79 -20.17
N PRO A 605 -3.74 4.07 -19.89
CA PRO A 605 -2.83 5.02 -19.27
C PRO A 605 -2.34 4.53 -17.90
N ILE A 606 -3.25 4.04 -17.06
CA ILE A 606 -2.91 3.52 -15.72
C ILE A 606 -1.87 2.41 -15.83
N ALA A 607 -2.09 1.47 -16.77
CA ALA A 607 -1.18 0.35 -16.94
C ALA A 607 0.18 0.76 -17.51
N LEU A 608 0.21 1.61 -18.56
CA LEU A 608 1.46 1.92 -19.27
C LEU A 608 2.34 2.90 -18.50
N GLU A 609 1.77 3.97 -17.96
CA GLU A 609 2.50 4.91 -17.11
C GLU A 609 2.88 4.25 -15.78
N GLY A 610 1.95 3.50 -15.17
CA GLY A 610 2.17 2.79 -13.90
C GLY A 610 3.28 1.75 -13.99
N LEU A 611 3.28 0.88 -15.01
CA LEU A 611 4.36 -0.10 -15.17
C LEU A 611 5.72 0.56 -15.42
N THR A 612 5.75 1.64 -16.20
CA THR A 612 6.99 2.36 -16.49
C THR A 612 7.56 3.00 -15.22
N ASN A 613 6.71 3.70 -14.47
CA ASN A 613 7.11 4.37 -13.24
C ASN A 613 7.42 3.38 -12.10
N GLN A 614 6.53 2.41 -11.86
CA GLN A 614 6.65 1.52 -10.70
C GLN A 614 7.52 0.30 -10.98
N MET A 615 7.15 -0.54 -11.96
CA MET A 615 7.85 -1.81 -12.18
C MET A 615 9.25 -1.59 -12.75
N MET A 616 9.41 -0.70 -13.72
CA MET A 616 10.70 -0.51 -14.40
C MET A 616 11.56 0.54 -13.68
N ASN A 617 11.17 1.81 -13.67
CA ASN A 617 11.98 2.89 -13.07
C ASN A 617 12.06 2.78 -11.54
N GLY A 618 11.02 2.27 -10.89
CA GLY A 618 10.96 2.02 -9.45
C GLY A 618 11.35 0.61 -9.02
N ASN A 619 11.97 -0.16 -9.90
CA ASN A 619 12.51 -1.51 -9.66
C ASN A 619 11.52 -2.49 -9.02
N GLY A 620 10.24 -2.42 -9.38
CA GLY A 620 9.17 -3.30 -8.92
C GLY A 620 8.24 -2.65 -7.90
N PHE A 621 8.76 -1.93 -6.91
CA PHE A 621 7.92 -1.39 -5.83
C PHE A 621 7.64 0.11 -5.95
N GLY A 622 8.35 0.84 -6.79
CA GLY A 622 8.25 2.29 -6.90
C GLY A 622 8.74 3.01 -5.65
N THR A 623 8.26 4.24 -5.47
CA THR A 623 8.56 5.09 -4.32
C THR A 623 7.34 5.21 -3.40
N GLY A 624 7.55 5.34 -2.09
CA GLY A 624 6.47 5.54 -1.12
C GLY A 624 5.63 4.30 -0.81
N TRP A 625 6.09 3.12 -1.18
CA TRP A 625 5.45 1.87 -0.80
C TRP A 625 5.51 1.67 0.72
N LYS A 626 4.36 1.52 1.38
CA LYS A 626 4.25 1.33 2.84
C LYS A 626 4.22 -0.15 3.28
N GLY A 627 4.48 -1.07 2.35
CA GLY A 627 4.49 -2.52 2.58
C GLY A 627 5.90 -3.09 2.70
N LEU A 628 5.97 -4.41 2.67
CA LEU A 628 7.24 -5.11 2.63
C LEU A 628 7.95 -4.89 1.29
N TYR A 629 9.18 -4.38 1.35
CA TYR A 629 10.09 -4.34 0.21
C TYR A 629 10.89 -5.64 0.15
N SER A 630 10.94 -6.30 -1.01
CA SER A 630 11.92 -7.34 -1.28
C SER A 630 13.19 -6.67 -1.81
N THR A 631 14.12 -6.34 -0.91
CA THR A 631 15.37 -5.64 -1.24
C THR A 631 16.22 -6.45 -2.20
N SER A 632 16.25 -7.77 -2.05
CA SER A 632 16.96 -8.67 -2.97
C SER A 632 16.39 -8.64 -4.40
N LEU A 633 15.07 -8.49 -4.56
CA LEU A 633 14.43 -8.32 -5.87
C LEU A 633 14.76 -6.95 -6.47
N LEU A 634 14.70 -5.89 -5.67
CA LEU A 634 15.06 -4.53 -6.09
C LEU A 634 16.50 -4.49 -6.63
N ASP A 635 17.44 -5.04 -5.88
CA ASP A 635 18.86 -5.07 -6.25
C ASP A 635 19.07 -5.83 -7.57
N HIS A 636 18.49 -7.02 -7.69
CA HIS A 636 18.66 -7.82 -8.90
C HIS A 636 18.00 -7.17 -10.12
N HIS A 637 16.76 -6.66 -9.94
CA HIS A 637 16.00 -6.04 -11.03
C HIS A 637 16.59 -4.69 -11.44
N SER A 638 17.23 -3.93 -10.55
CA SER A 638 17.83 -2.63 -10.86
C SER A 638 18.86 -2.67 -12.00
N ASN A 639 19.35 -3.86 -12.35
CA ASN A 639 20.32 -4.04 -13.44
C ASN A 639 19.67 -4.12 -14.85
N TRP A 640 18.34 -4.07 -14.97
CA TRP A 640 17.65 -4.19 -16.26
C TRP A 640 18.10 -3.15 -17.30
N PRO A 641 18.46 -1.87 -16.95
CA PRO A 641 18.88 -0.90 -17.96
C PRO A 641 20.14 -1.34 -18.72
N ASN A 642 21.05 -2.08 -18.09
CA ASN A 642 22.25 -2.63 -18.73
C ASN A 642 21.94 -3.77 -19.71
N ARG A 643 20.69 -4.28 -19.70
CA ARG A 643 20.21 -5.39 -20.51
C ARG A 643 18.88 -5.04 -21.23
N ALA A 644 18.63 -3.74 -21.42
CA ALA A 644 17.34 -3.23 -21.95
C ALA A 644 17.01 -3.77 -23.37
N ASP A 645 18.03 -4.10 -24.17
CA ASP A 645 17.82 -4.70 -25.49
C ASP A 645 17.18 -6.07 -25.44
N GLU A 646 17.30 -6.79 -24.32
CA GLU A 646 16.70 -8.12 -24.11
C GLU A 646 15.20 -8.07 -23.77
N LEU A 647 14.66 -6.89 -23.42
CA LEU A 647 13.24 -6.73 -23.10
C LEU A 647 12.37 -7.14 -24.29
N SER A 648 11.22 -7.75 -24.01
CA SER A 648 10.27 -8.09 -25.06
C SER A 648 9.75 -6.84 -25.79
N ASP A 649 9.44 -6.96 -27.05
CA ASP A 649 8.93 -5.81 -27.86
C ASP A 649 7.61 -5.27 -27.28
N THR A 650 6.78 -6.13 -26.71
CA THR A 650 5.55 -5.71 -25.99
C THR A 650 5.89 -4.79 -24.82
N LEU A 651 6.87 -5.16 -24.00
CA LEU A 651 7.30 -4.31 -22.89
C LEU A 651 7.93 -3.00 -23.36
N LYS A 652 8.80 -3.05 -24.39
CA LYS A 652 9.42 -1.85 -24.97
C LYS A 652 8.37 -0.84 -25.43
N ILE A 653 7.35 -1.29 -26.18
CA ILE A 653 6.26 -0.42 -26.64
C ILE A 653 5.51 0.20 -25.44
N CYS A 654 5.18 -0.59 -24.42
CA CYS A 654 4.53 -0.10 -23.22
C CYS A 654 5.36 0.97 -22.53
N MET A 655 6.66 0.74 -22.37
CA MET A 655 7.59 1.70 -21.78
C MET A 655 7.75 2.96 -22.63
N PHE A 656 7.84 2.85 -23.96
CA PHE A 656 7.96 4.05 -24.81
C PHE A 656 6.74 4.96 -24.66
N VAL A 657 5.54 4.41 -24.60
CA VAL A 657 4.32 5.18 -24.38
C VAL A 657 4.29 5.74 -22.96
N GLY A 658 4.54 4.92 -21.95
CA GLY A 658 4.56 5.36 -20.56
C GLY A 658 5.59 6.45 -20.29
N GLU A 659 6.83 6.27 -20.77
CA GLU A 659 7.90 7.27 -20.62
C GLU A 659 7.58 8.58 -21.34
N TYR A 660 6.93 8.52 -22.51
CA TYR A 660 6.51 9.72 -23.25
C TYR A 660 5.54 10.60 -22.45
N PHE A 661 4.57 9.97 -21.76
CA PHE A 661 3.57 10.72 -20.98
C PHE A 661 4.05 11.09 -19.57
N LEU A 662 5.06 10.40 -19.02
CA LEU A 662 5.66 10.75 -17.74
C LEU A 662 6.64 11.93 -17.82
N ARG A 663 7.19 12.25 -19.00
CA ARG A 663 8.07 13.42 -19.27
C ARG A 663 7.29 14.68 -19.56
#